data_c1d12476eaa6545199aed4473932d4d2
#
_entry.id   c1d12476eaa6545199aed4473932d4d2
#
_cell.length_a   1.000
_cell.length_b   1.000
_cell.length_c   1.000
_cell.angle_alpha   90.00
_cell.angle_beta   90.00
_cell.angle_gamma   90.00
#
_symmetry.space_group_name_H-M   'P 1'
#
loop_
_entity.id
_entity.type
_entity.pdbx_description
1 polymer ?
#
loop_
_entity_poly.entity_id
_entity_poly.type
_entity_poly.pdbx_seq_one_letter_code
_entity_poly.pdbx_strand_id
1 'polypeptide(L)'
;MKAQPGMHEGSPVARYYRADDPEWHWLENRESADVSDFLTAANQQHADWFAPLSPLADTLYHSHLARRELAVKSLETALDHFTFWSETGAEDDYPCWWRYPNGQPEQKSCFFDVRERAAEQPFYDMGDMALSPDEQWLAWTEDTQGDERFTLWLKALPNGTPRQLLSDIGPSVCWAEDQTADGATLLFTRFDDTQRPDSLWRLWVAFAEHAPMQTPTLVLREADPEFWVGVGKTRSKAWLIIESGSKDTTEVLALPADQPETPLVCLHAREPGVEVSIDHRPGVFYRLHNQTGPHFQLDMRAESDNASWQPLIAHRDDATLEGVDAFEWGLILAERSHQDAQVLLRRLELDSHHQTLLDSYIELPETPCSQLLEDSPHFNARTLHLREESFTRPPSWYALDLDSGVRTLLKQVPVHGSLAPEQLVSRRIWATSHDGEQVPVSVVMRADLADQPLPTLLYGYGAYGEALDPWFSIARLELLERGVAFAVAHVRGGGERGEPWYLAGKMAHKENSFHDFLAAREALVAAHISQPERIVACGASAGGLLVGTCINRAPEAFCAAVLDVPFLDVLRTMQNPELPLTTAEYTEWGNPEAPDVAERIAGYSPIDNIRSQRYPALWIEGSWFDTRVSYWEPAKFYARVSQAQQGAAPILLHTDMSSGHGGASGRFKAWRDTARQDAFILWALGL
;
A
#
# COMPACT_ATOMS: atom_id res chain seq x y z
N MET A 1 23.10 11.65 -39.07
CA MET A 1 23.75 11.65 -37.76
C MET A 1 24.33 10.28 -37.52
N LYS A 2 25.57 10.15 -37.09
CA LYS A 2 26.09 8.83 -36.68
C LYS A 2 25.45 8.48 -35.35
N ALA A 3 24.76 7.33 -35.29
CA ALA A 3 24.23 6.83 -34.04
C ALA A 3 25.33 6.76 -32.97
N GLN A 4 25.07 7.19 -31.75
CA GLN A 4 26.01 7.00 -30.66
C GLN A 4 26.16 5.48 -30.40
N PRO A 5 27.35 5.00 -29.98
CA PRO A 5 27.53 3.59 -29.60
C PRO A 5 26.49 3.21 -28.53
N GLY A 6 25.72 2.16 -28.81
CA GLY A 6 24.67 1.66 -27.89
C GLY A 6 23.22 1.89 -28.37
N MET A 7 22.98 2.81 -29.32
CA MET A 7 21.64 2.97 -29.89
C MET A 7 21.42 2.04 -31.06
N HIS A 8 20.45 1.16 -30.98
CA HIS A 8 19.99 0.38 -32.14
C HIS A 8 19.28 1.29 -33.15
N GLU A 9 19.75 1.30 -34.41
CA GLU A 9 19.11 2.06 -35.47
C GLU A 9 17.64 1.61 -35.61
N GLY A 10 16.69 2.57 -35.51
CA GLY A 10 15.24 2.30 -35.54
C GLY A 10 14.56 2.17 -34.18
N SER A 11 15.31 2.16 -33.08
CA SER A 11 14.67 2.19 -31.71
C SER A 11 13.98 3.53 -31.44
N PRO A 12 12.94 3.57 -30.57
CA PRO A 12 12.33 4.82 -30.11
C PRO A 12 13.37 5.79 -29.57
N VAL A 13 14.33 5.30 -28.78
CA VAL A 13 15.41 6.12 -28.20
C VAL A 13 16.26 6.79 -29.26
N ALA A 14 16.66 6.06 -30.34
CA ALA A 14 17.42 6.65 -31.42
C ALA A 14 16.61 7.66 -32.25
N ARG A 15 15.31 7.41 -32.43
CA ARG A 15 14.39 8.25 -33.20
C ARG A 15 14.09 9.60 -32.52
N TYR A 16 13.89 9.60 -31.20
CA TYR A 16 13.45 10.77 -30.43
C TYR A 16 14.59 11.46 -29.66
N TYR A 17 15.84 10.98 -29.79
CA TYR A 17 16.98 11.62 -29.13
C TYR A 17 17.17 13.07 -29.59
N ARG A 18 17.32 13.97 -28.61
CA ARG A 18 17.60 15.40 -28.83
C ARG A 18 18.99 15.73 -28.31
N ALA A 19 19.86 16.20 -29.20
CA ALA A 19 21.24 16.53 -28.84
C ALA A 19 21.37 17.77 -27.96
N ASP A 20 20.37 18.63 -27.96
CA ASP A 20 20.24 19.82 -27.11
C ASP A 20 19.57 19.51 -25.76
N ASP A 21 19.00 18.33 -25.59
CA ASP A 21 18.46 17.80 -24.33
C ASP A 21 18.81 16.32 -24.15
N PRO A 22 20.09 15.99 -23.86
CA PRO A 22 20.54 14.60 -23.70
C PRO A 22 20.01 13.92 -22.44
N GLU A 23 19.46 14.70 -21.49
CA GLU A 23 18.89 14.23 -20.23
C GLU A 23 17.41 13.86 -20.36
N TRP A 24 16.80 14.08 -21.53
CA TRP A 24 15.41 13.75 -21.81
C TRP A 24 14.37 14.53 -20.97
N HIS A 25 14.70 15.76 -20.56
CA HIS A 25 13.76 16.62 -19.79
C HIS A 25 12.48 16.95 -20.57
N TRP A 26 12.53 16.93 -21.89
CA TRP A 26 11.36 17.15 -22.73
C TRP A 26 10.23 16.12 -22.51
N LEU A 27 10.55 14.94 -21.94
CA LEU A 27 9.54 13.94 -21.55
C LEU A 27 8.64 14.40 -20.41
N GLU A 28 9.05 15.41 -19.63
CA GLU A 28 8.24 15.99 -18.55
C GLU A 28 7.05 16.81 -19.09
N ASN A 29 7.08 17.23 -20.36
CA ASN A 29 6.02 18.03 -20.96
C ASN A 29 4.87 17.15 -21.47
N ARG A 30 3.93 16.82 -20.59
CA ARG A 30 2.78 15.95 -20.87
C ARG A 30 1.92 16.43 -22.05
N GLU A 31 1.87 17.74 -22.32
CA GLU A 31 1.08 18.32 -23.41
C GLU A 31 1.74 18.17 -24.79
N SER A 32 2.98 17.71 -24.83
CA SER A 32 3.71 17.54 -26.08
C SER A 32 3.29 16.25 -26.81
N ALA A 33 2.89 16.36 -28.07
CA ALA A 33 2.61 15.19 -28.90
C ALA A 33 3.83 14.25 -29.05
N ASP A 34 5.06 14.79 -29.02
CA ASP A 34 6.29 13.98 -29.07
C ASP A 34 6.41 13.01 -27.90
N VAL A 35 5.87 13.37 -26.71
CA VAL A 35 5.85 12.50 -25.53
C VAL A 35 4.92 11.32 -25.76
N SER A 36 3.69 11.55 -26.17
CA SER A 36 2.74 10.49 -26.51
C SER A 36 3.26 9.58 -27.62
N ASP A 37 3.88 10.15 -28.65
CA ASP A 37 4.47 9.40 -29.77
C ASP A 37 5.65 8.54 -29.30
N PHE A 38 6.51 9.07 -28.41
CA PHE A 38 7.63 8.31 -27.84
C PHE A 38 7.14 7.12 -27.00
N LEU A 39 6.19 7.36 -26.08
CA LEU A 39 5.63 6.30 -25.24
C LEU A 39 4.92 5.23 -26.08
N THR A 40 4.15 5.65 -27.09
CA THR A 40 3.52 4.72 -28.05
C THR A 40 4.56 3.88 -28.79
N ALA A 41 5.65 4.49 -29.25
CA ALA A 41 6.72 3.76 -29.93
C ALA A 41 7.47 2.82 -28.99
N ALA A 42 7.69 3.19 -27.73
CA ALA A 42 8.29 2.33 -26.71
C ALA A 42 7.38 1.14 -26.38
N ASN A 43 6.08 1.37 -26.18
CA ASN A 43 5.08 0.33 -25.99
C ASN A 43 5.03 -0.65 -27.18
N GLN A 44 5.14 -0.16 -28.41
CA GLN A 44 5.19 -1.02 -29.60
C GLN A 44 6.49 -1.86 -29.63
N GLN A 45 7.64 -1.27 -29.32
CA GLN A 45 8.90 -2.01 -29.21
C GLN A 45 8.83 -3.10 -28.15
N HIS A 46 8.24 -2.77 -26.98
CA HIS A 46 7.99 -3.74 -25.91
C HIS A 46 7.10 -4.89 -26.42
N ALA A 47 5.98 -4.57 -27.07
CA ALA A 47 5.04 -5.57 -27.60
C ALA A 47 5.70 -6.47 -28.67
N ASP A 48 6.48 -5.90 -29.57
CA ASP A 48 7.20 -6.65 -30.62
C ASP A 48 8.22 -7.62 -30.01
N TRP A 49 8.97 -7.16 -28.99
CA TRP A 49 9.92 -8.01 -28.28
C TRP A 49 9.20 -9.11 -27.48
N PHE A 50 8.09 -8.78 -26.86
CA PHE A 50 7.32 -9.71 -26.02
C PHE A 50 6.50 -10.72 -26.83
N ALA A 51 6.20 -10.46 -28.10
CA ALA A 51 5.34 -11.30 -28.93
C ALA A 51 5.68 -12.81 -28.90
N PRO A 52 6.97 -13.25 -28.92
CA PRO A 52 7.32 -14.66 -28.78
C PRO A 52 6.96 -15.27 -27.41
N LEU A 53 6.82 -14.46 -26.37
CA LEU A 53 6.46 -14.89 -25.01
C LEU A 53 4.93 -14.88 -24.76
N SER A 54 4.14 -14.28 -25.67
CA SER A 54 2.69 -14.18 -25.50
C SER A 54 2.00 -15.54 -25.26
N PRO A 55 2.37 -16.65 -25.95
CA PRO A 55 1.77 -17.95 -25.66
C PRO A 55 2.05 -18.47 -24.24
N LEU A 56 3.26 -18.16 -23.71
CA LEU A 56 3.58 -18.46 -22.31
C LEU A 56 2.74 -17.61 -21.36
N ALA A 57 2.65 -16.29 -21.58
CA ALA A 57 1.84 -15.39 -20.78
C ALA A 57 0.36 -15.80 -20.79
N ASP A 58 -0.20 -16.19 -21.94
CA ASP A 58 -1.57 -16.70 -22.02
C ASP A 58 -1.75 -18.00 -21.22
N THR A 59 -0.77 -18.89 -21.27
CA THR A 59 -0.77 -20.11 -20.46
C THR A 59 -0.77 -19.80 -18.96
N LEU A 60 0.10 -18.89 -18.54
CA LEU A 60 0.19 -18.43 -17.15
C LEU A 60 -1.11 -17.77 -16.70
N TYR A 61 -1.68 -16.88 -17.52
CA TYR A 61 -2.95 -16.24 -17.23
C TYR A 61 -4.08 -17.24 -17.02
N HIS A 62 -4.22 -18.23 -17.91
CA HIS A 62 -5.25 -19.26 -17.73
C HIS A 62 -5.00 -20.14 -16.51
N SER A 63 -3.72 -20.39 -16.19
CA SER A 63 -3.36 -21.10 -14.97
C SER A 63 -3.66 -20.25 -13.72
N HIS A 64 -3.37 -18.95 -13.74
CA HIS A 64 -3.77 -18.02 -12.67
C HIS A 64 -5.28 -18.05 -12.43
N LEU A 65 -6.09 -18.07 -13.49
CA LEU A 65 -7.56 -18.19 -13.37
C LEU A 65 -7.98 -19.53 -12.78
N ALA A 66 -7.38 -20.63 -13.28
CA ALA A 66 -7.72 -21.98 -12.84
C ALA A 66 -7.37 -22.25 -11.36
N ARG A 67 -6.44 -21.48 -10.77
CA ARG A 67 -6.06 -21.61 -9.36
C ARG A 67 -6.98 -20.85 -8.41
N ARG A 68 -7.83 -19.97 -8.91
CA ARG A 68 -8.69 -19.08 -8.12
C ARG A 68 -10.13 -19.58 -8.09
N GLU A 69 -10.79 -19.33 -6.98
CA GLU A 69 -12.24 -19.24 -6.96
C GLU A 69 -12.62 -17.89 -7.57
N LEU A 70 -13.23 -17.91 -8.76
CA LEU A 70 -13.56 -16.68 -9.49
C LEU A 70 -14.83 -16.02 -8.97
N ALA A 71 -15.81 -16.83 -8.49
CA ALA A 71 -17.01 -16.32 -7.83
C ALA A 71 -16.72 -16.13 -6.34
N VAL A 72 -16.58 -14.89 -5.90
CA VAL A 72 -16.14 -14.59 -4.53
C VAL A 72 -17.27 -13.92 -3.76
N LYS A 73 -17.49 -14.37 -2.52
CA LYS A 73 -18.34 -13.71 -1.54
C LYS A 73 -17.46 -13.28 -0.35
N SER A 74 -17.60 -12.03 0.14
CA SER A 74 -16.96 -11.58 1.38
C SER A 74 -17.54 -12.27 2.62
N LEU A 75 -16.97 -12.05 3.80
CA LEU A 75 -17.68 -12.34 5.04
C LEU A 75 -18.93 -11.45 5.15
N GLU A 76 -19.94 -11.94 5.86
CA GLU A 76 -21.08 -11.15 6.25
C GLU A 76 -20.75 -10.36 7.51
N THR A 77 -20.89 -9.04 7.47
CA THR A 77 -20.65 -8.13 8.59
C THR A 77 -21.96 -7.53 9.05
N ALA A 78 -22.39 -7.87 10.26
CA ALA A 78 -23.57 -7.26 10.87
C ALA A 78 -23.18 -5.89 11.42
N LEU A 79 -23.96 -4.85 11.08
CA LEU A 79 -23.98 -3.54 11.71
C LEU A 79 -25.20 -3.41 12.64
N ASP A 80 -25.59 -2.20 13.01
CA ASP A 80 -26.65 -2.02 14.00
C ASP A 80 -28.02 -2.50 13.50
N HIS A 81 -28.33 -2.33 12.19
CA HIS A 81 -29.65 -2.62 11.60
C HIS A 81 -29.61 -3.66 10.50
N PHE A 82 -28.52 -3.73 9.74
CA PHE A 82 -28.38 -4.60 8.60
C PHE A 82 -27.10 -5.42 8.64
N THR A 83 -27.13 -6.56 7.97
CA THR A 83 -25.96 -7.37 7.65
C THR A 83 -25.56 -7.12 6.19
N PHE A 84 -24.28 -6.85 5.94
CA PHE A 84 -23.71 -6.47 4.65
C PHE A 84 -22.67 -7.48 4.17
N TRP A 85 -22.56 -7.65 2.86
CA TRP A 85 -21.49 -8.39 2.20
C TRP A 85 -21.35 -7.98 0.75
N SER A 86 -20.23 -8.35 0.11
CA SER A 86 -20.03 -8.23 -1.32
C SER A 86 -19.99 -9.58 -2.01
N GLU A 87 -20.44 -9.62 -3.27
CA GLU A 87 -20.33 -10.76 -4.17
C GLU A 87 -19.76 -10.31 -5.50
N THR A 88 -18.72 -11.02 -6.00
CA THR A 88 -18.17 -10.82 -7.34
C THR A 88 -18.43 -12.09 -8.13
N GLY A 89 -19.14 -11.99 -9.25
CA GLY A 89 -19.41 -13.13 -10.13
C GLY A 89 -18.13 -13.62 -10.83
N ALA A 90 -18.17 -14.85 -11.36
CA ALA A 90 -17.00 -15.47 -11.96
C ALA A 90 -16.44 -14.71 -13.19
N GLU A 91 -17.27 -13.95 -13.87
CA GLU A 91 -16.92 -13.18 -15.08
C GLU A 91 -16.84 -11.67 -14.80
N ASP A 92 -17.08 -11.24 -13.54
CA ASP A 92 -17.15 -9.84 -13.17
C ASP A 92 -15.77 -9.32 -12.67
N ASP A 93 -15.39 -8.12 -13.06
CA ASP A 93 -14.22 -7.43 -12.54
C ASP A 93 -14.49 -6.80 -11.16
N TYR A 94 -15.74 -6.37 -10.92
CA TYR A 94 -16.14 -5.59 -9.75
C TYR A 94 -17.26 -6.27 -8.96
N PRO A 95 -17.38 -5.99 -7.65
CA PRO A 95 -18.41 -6.58 -6.80
C PRO A 95 -19.77 -5.92 -6.92
N CYS A 96 -20.77 -6.67 -6.48
CA CYS A 96 -22.09 -6.19 -6.10
C CYS A 96 -22.21 -6.24 -4.58
N TRP A 97 -22.71 -5.19 -3.95
CA TRP A 97 -22.91 -5.12 -2.50
C TRP A 97 -24.35 -5.41 -2.13
N TRP A 98 -24.50 -6.28 -1.15
CA TRP A 98 -25.77 -6.81 -0.68
C TRP A 98 -25.99 -6.49 0.78
N ARG A 99 -27.28 -6.39 1.17
CA ARG A 99 -27.67 -6.32 2.56
C ARG A 99 -28.99 -7.03 2.84
N TYR A 100 -29.23 -7.37 4.10
CA TYR A 100 -30.54 -7.74 4.63
C TYR A 100 -30.72 -7.19 6.04
N PRO A 101 -31.98 -6.92 6.52
CA PRO A 101 -32.23 -6.53 7.91
C PRO A 101 -31.77 -7.64 8.87
N ASN A 102 -31.13 -7.29 9.96
CA ASN A 102 -30.57 -8.25 10.90
C ASN A 102 -31.63 -9.32 11.31
N GLY A 103 -31.23 -10.59 11.19
CA GLY A 103 -32.10 -11.73 11.43
C GLY A 103 -33.11 -12.07 10.34
N GLN A 104 -33.10 -11.40 9.17
CA GLN A 104 -34.05 -11.62 8.07
C GLN A 104 -33.34 -11.86 6.73
N PRO A 105 -32.52 -12.90 6.58
CA PRO A 105 -31.69 -13.15 5.39
C PRO A 105 -32.50 -13.36 4.11
N GLU A 106 -33.79 -13.73 4.19
CA GLU A 106 -34.70 -13.86 3.07
C GLU A 106 -35.06 -12.51 2.41
N GLN A 107 -34.82 -11.38 3.10
CA GLN A 107 -35.07 -10.01 2.62
C GLN A 107 -33.83 -9.38 1.99
N LYS A 108 -32.91 -10.20 1.49
CA LYS A 108 -31.69 -9.70 0.86
C LYS A 108 -31.98 -8.82 -0.36
N SER A 109 -31.21 -7.76 -0.50
CA SER A 109 -31.27 -6.86 -1.66
C SER A 109 -29.87 -6.41 -2.04
N CYS A 110 -29.59 -6.34 -3.36
CA CYS A 110 -28.42 -5.62 -3.86
C CYS A 110 -28.69 -4.13 -3.68
N PHE A 111 -27.79 -3.42 -2.99
CA PHE A 111 -27.95 -2.01 -2.74
C PHE A 111 -26.96 -1.15 -3.51
N PHE A 112 -25.82 -1.73 -3.95
CA PHE A 112 -24.81 -1.02 -4.71
C PHE A 112 -24.08 -1.97 -5.67
N ASP A 113 -24.25 -1.73 -6.97
CA ASP A 113 -23.61 -2.50 -8.04
C ASP A 113 -22.44 -1.68 -8.62
N VAL A 114 -21.21 -2.06 -8.26
CA VAL A 114 -20.00 -1.37 -8.74
C VAL A 114 -19.80 -1.60 -10.24
N ARG A 115 -20.31 -2.71 -10.79
CA ARG A 115 -20.21 -3.02 -12.23
C ARG A 115 -20.96 -2.00 -13.08
N GLU A 116 -22.12 -1.51 -12.59
CA GLU A 116 -22.88 -0.45 -13.26
C GLU A 116 -22.13 0.88 -13.27
N ARG A 117 -21.34 1.15 -12.19
CA ARG A 117 -20.53 2.37 -12.10
C ARG A 117 -19.30 2.30 -13.00
N ALA A 118 -18.65 1.15 -13.07
CA ALA A 118 -17.46 0.92 -13.89
C ALA A 118 -17.75 0.74 -15.39
N ALA A 119 -18.99 0.41 -15.80
CA ALA A 119 -19.39 -0.12 -17.12
C ALA A 119 -19.03 0.92 -18.15
N GLU A 120 -18.70 1.78 -18.50
CA GLU A 120 -18.35 2.69 -19.60
C GLU A 120 -17.10 3.53 -19.27
N GLN A 121 -16.44 3.16 -18.16
CA GLN A 121 -15.24 3.88 -17.72
C GLN A 121 -13.97 3.18 -18.20
N PRO A 122 -13.00 3.92 -18.73
CA PRO A 122 -11.69 3.35 -19.10
C PRO A 122 -10.89 2.91 -17.87
N PHE A 123 -11.14 3.54 -16.74
CA PHE A 123 -10.61 3.27 -15.41
C PHE A 123 -11.71 3.46 -14.38
N TYR A 124 -11.73 2.67 -13.32
CA TYR A 124 -12.64 2.85 -12.19
C TYR A 124 -11.97 2.38 -10.90
N ASP A 125 -11.92 3.26 -9.94
CA ASP A 125 -11.54 2.95 -8.57
C ASP A 125 -12.55 3.55 -7.59
N MET A 126 -12.90 2.77 -6.56
CA MET A 126 -13.78 3.19 -5.48
C MET A 126 -12.93 3.55 -4.27
N GLY A 127 -12.91 4.84 -3.90
CA GLY A 127 -12.10 5.29 -2.77
C GLY A 127 -12.67 4.82 -1.43
N ASP A 128 -13.85 5.28 -1.06
CA ASP A 128 -14.50 4.94 0.21
C ASP A 128 -16.00 4.69 0.03
N MET A 129 -16.57 3.95 0.97
CA MET A 129 -17.99 3.62 1.03
C MET A 129 -18.50 3.75 2.48
N ALA A 130 -19.21 4.82 2.77
CA ALA A 130 -19.67 5.17 4.11
C ALA A 130 -21.21 5.12 4.23
N LEU A 131 -21.71 4.31 5.15
CA LEU A 131 -23.13 4.26 5.49
C LEU A 131 -23.49 5.34 6.50
N SER A 132 -24.67 5.97 6.35
CA SER A 132 -25.22 6.88 7.36
C SER A 132 -25.45 6.16 8.69
N PRO A 133 -25.54 6.86 9.84
CA PRO A 133 -25.76 6.24 11.14
C PRO A 133 -26.97 5.29 11.23
N ASP A 134 -28.05 5.56 10.46
CA ASP A 134 -29.22 4.68 10.34
C ASP A 134 -29.12 3.60 9.25
N GLU A 135 -27.97 3.53 8.56
CA GLU A 135 -27.70 2.58 7.46
C GLU A 135 -28.69 2.66 6.29
N GLN A 136 -29.39 3.80 6.12
CA GLN A 136 -30.35 3.99 5.03
C GLN A 136 -29.80 4.80 3.85
N TRP A 137 -28.64 5.43 4.01
CA TRP A 137 -27.98 6.19 2.97
C TRP A 137 -26.55 5.73 2.78
N LEU A 138 -26.12 5.70 1.53
CA LEU A 138 -24.76 5.42 1.13
C LEU A 138 -24.12 6.66 0.54
N ALA A 139 -23.01 7.10 1.11
CA ALA A 139 -22.05 7.99 0.49
C ALA A 139 -20.86 7.17 -0.01
N TRP A 140 -20.38 7.45 -1.22
CA TRP A 140 -19.16 6.83 -1.73
C TRP A 140 -18.37 7.80 -2.60
N THR A 141 -17.09 7.51 -2.75
CA THR A 141 -16.18 8.25 -3.62
C THR A 141 -15.69 7.35 -4.74
N GLU A 142 -15.48 7.91 -5.92
CA GLU A 142 -14.97 7.17 -7.06
C GLU A 142 -14.02 8.02 -7.90
N ASP A 143 -12.94 7.41 -8.39
CA ASP A 143 -12.04 7.93 -9.41
C ASP A 143 -12.27 7.17 -10.73
N THR A 144 -12.47 7.91 -11.82
CA THR A 144 -12.72 7.34 -13.16
C THR A 144 -11.61 7.64 -14.16
N GLN A 145 -10.47 8.19 -13.67
CA GLN A 145 -9.32 8.56 -14.49
C GLN A 145 -8.01 7.91 -14.07
N GLY A 146 -7.87 7.55 -12.78
CA GLY A 146 -6.67 6.99 -12.19
C GLY A 146 -5.71 8.05 -11.66
N ASP A 147 -6.19 9.28 -11.46
CA ASP A 147 -5.42 10.42 -10.95
C ASP A 147 -5.64 10.71 -9.46
N GLU A 148 -6.30 9.79 -8.77
CA GLU A 148 -6.62 9.87 -7.33
C GLU A 148 -7.46 11.11 -6.94
N ARG A 149 -8.20 11.71 -7.90
CA ARG A 149 -9.18 12.77 -7.66
C ARG A 149 -10.58 12.20 -7.68
N PHE A 150 -11.25 12.24 -6.55
CA PHE A 150 -12.51 11.54 -6.37
C PHE A 150 -13.72 12.43 -6.51
N THR A 151 -14.82 11.79 -6.95
CA THR A 151 -16.16 12.37 -6.99
C THR A 151 -17.01 11.74 -5.90
N LEU A 152 -17.67 12.57 -5.08
CA LEU A 152 -18.57 12.13 -4.00
C LEU A 152 -19.99 11.97 -4.52
N TRP A 153 -20.55 10.81 -4.24
CA TRP A 153 -21.91 10.44 -4.56
C TRP A 153 -22.73 10.09 -3.33
N LEU A 154 -24.05 10.18 -3.44
CA LEU A 154 -25.02 9.80 -2.42
C LEU A 154 -26.17 9.02 -3.02
N LYS A 155 -26.70 8.05 -2.27
CA LYS A 155 -27.85 7.24 -2.68
C LYS A 155 -28.67 6.82 -1.46
N ALA A 156 -30.01 6.94 -1.55
CA ALA A 156 -30.92 6.28 -0.58
C ALA A 156 -30.95 4.77 -0.83
N LEU A 157 -30.92 3.99 0.21
CA LEU A 157 -30.85 2.53 0.12
C LEU A 157 -32.23 1.87 0.27
N PRO A 158 -32.51 0.74 -0.45
CA PRO A 158 -31.59 0.08 -1.39
C PRO A 158 -31.67 0.63 -2.82
N ASN A 159 -32.73 1.30 -3.24
CA ASN A 159 -33.06 1.53 -4.64
C ASN A 159 -33.12 3.02 -5.07
N GLY A 160 -32.62 3.94 -4.25
CA GLY A 160 -32.57 5.36 -4.59
C GLY A 160 -31.68 5.64 -5.82
N THR A 161 -31.93 6.73 -6.51
CA THR A 161 -31.09 7.20 -7.63
C THR A 161 -29.80 7.81 -7.12
N PRO A 162 -28.62 7.44 -7.64
CA PRO A 162 -27.36 8.09 -7.32
C PRO A 162 -27.39 9.59 -7.62
N ARG A 163 -26.90 10.40 -6.68
CA ARG A 163 -26.79 11.84 -6.79
C ARG A 163 -25.36 12.27 -6.55
N GLN A 164 -24.74 12.93 -7.52
CA GLN A 164 -23.43 13.55 -7.33
C GLN A 164 -23.53 14.72 -6.36
N LEU A 165 -22.66 14.76 -5.36
CA LEU A 165 -22.58 15.85 -4.39
C LEU A 165 -21.43 16.79 -4.74
N LEU A 166 -20.21 16.28 -4.85
CA LEU A 166 -18.99 17.06 -5.04
C LEU A 166 -18.07 16.33 -6.01
N SER A 167 -17.15 17.05 -6.60
CA SER A 167 -16.01 16.52 -7.33
C SER A 167 -14.72 17.12 -6.78
N ASP A 168 -13.60 16.51 -7.13
CA ASP A 168 -12.27 17.00 -6.77
C ASP A 168 -12.07 17.03 -5.24
N ILE A 169 -12.30 15.88 -4.62
CA ILE A 169 -12.11 15.64 -3.19
C ILE A 169 -11.17 14.47 -2.95
N GLY A 170 -10.73 14.30 -1.70
CA GLY A 170 -9.99 13.11 -1.27
C GLY A 170 -10.83 11.83 -1.28
N PRO A 171 -10.20 10.66 -1.16
CA PRO A 171 -10.90 9.38 -1.24
C PRO A 171 -11.86 9.15 -0.06
N SER A 172 -11.52 9.62 1.14
CA SER A 172 -12.21 9.23 2.37
C SER A 172 -13.32 10.19 2.76
N VAL A 173 -14.41 9.63 3.28
CA VAL A 173 -15.57 10.34 3.81
C VAL A 173 -16.01 9.75 5.15
N CYS A 174 -16.51 10.60 6.05
CA CYS A 174 -16.92 10.18 7.39
C CYS A 174 -18.24 10.83 7.80
N TRP A 175 -19.27 10.02 8.15
CA TRP A 175 -20.51 10.53 8.71
C TRP A 175 -20.33 10.90 10.19
N ALA A 176 -20.84 12.05 10.57
CA ALA A 176 -21.07 12.41 11.98
C ALA A 176 -22.24 11.59 12.56
N GLU A 177 -22.46 11.68 13.89
CA GLU A 177 -23.57 11.01 14.59
C GLU A 177 -24.72 12.00 14.91
N ASP A 178 -24.82 13.11 14.19
CA ASP A 178 -25.83 14.17 14.34
C ASP A 178 -27.10 13.93 13.52
N GLN A 179 -27.30 12.69 13.06
CA GLN A 179 -28.38 12.36 12.13
C GLN A 179 -29.77 12.68 12.69
N THR A 180 -30.58 13.28 11.83
CA THR A 180 -32.02 13.51 12.02
C THR A 180 -32.80 12.91 10.85
N ALA A 181 -34.13 13.00 10.89
CA ALA A 181 -34.97 12.58 9.75
C ALA A 181 -34.71 13.43 8.48
N ASP A 182 -34.16 14.63 8.60
CA ASP A 182 -33.95 15.56 7.51
C ASP A 182 -32.56 15.44 6.86
N GLY A 183 -31.58 14.82 7.57
CA GLY A 183 -30.22 14.71 7.08
C GLY A 183 -29.20 14.40 8.15
N ALA A 184 -27.92 14.40 7.75
CA ALA A 184 -26.75 14.25 8.61
C ALA A 184 -25.54 15.00 8.05
N THR A 185 -24.54 15.25 8.90
CA THR A 185 -23.29 15.87 8.48
C THR A 185 -22.29 14.82 7.95
N LEU A 186 -21.72 15.11 6.78
CA LEU A 186 -20.63 14.33 6.18
C LEU A 186 -19.34 15.17 6.20
N LEU A 187 -18.23 14.58 6.62
CA LEU A 187 -16.90 15.18 6.60
C LEU A 187 -16.10 14.57 5.45
N PHE A 188 -15.25 15.37 4.82
CA PHE A 188 -14.39 14.98 3.70
C PHE A 188 -13.19 15.91 3.57
N THR A 189 -12.14 15.45 2.91
CA THR A 189 -10.95 16.26 2.64
C THR A 189 -10.99 16.86 1.23
N ARG A 190 -10.29 17.97 1.05
CA ARG A 190 -9.98 18.54 -0.27
C ARG A 190 -8.49 18.72 -0.44
N PHE A 191 -8.09 18.76 -1.69
CA PHE A 191 -6.72 18.92 -2.11
C PHE A 191 -6.35 20.39 -2.35
N ASP A 192 -5.06 20.70 -2.14
CA ASP A 192 -4.44 21.89 -2.72
C ASP A 192 -4.00 21.64 -4.18
N ASP A 193 -3.28 22.61 -4.75
CA ASP A 193 -2.81 22.55 -6.15
C ASP A 193 -1.80 21.41 -6.39
N THR A 194 -1.15 20.89 -5.34
CA THR A 194 -0.18 19.78 -5.39
C THR A 194 -0.82 18.42 -5.05
N GLN A 195 -2.15 18.32 -5.07
CA GLN A 195 -2.91 17.12 -4.67
C GLN A 195 -2.68 16.65 -3.23
N ARG A 196 -2.25 17.54 -2.35
CA ARG A 196 -2.14 17.29 -0.93
C ARG A 196 -3.50 17.49 -0.26
N PRO A 197 -4.02 16.56 0.56
CA PRO A 197 -5.23 16.79 1.35
C PRO A 197 -4.94 17.83 2.44
N ASP A 198 -5.11 19.12 2.09
CA ASP A 198 -4.75 20.28 2.90
C ASP A 198 -5.87 20.74 3.82
N SER A 199 -7.09 20.27 3.58
CA SER A 199 -8.23 20.84 4.29
C SER A 199 -9.35 19.83 4.55
N LEU A 200 -9.94 19.94 5.75
CA LEU A 200 -11.13 19.21 6.17
C LEU A 200 -12.35 20.11 6.03
N TRP A 201 -13.39 19.56 5.43
CA TRP A 201 -14.67 20.23 5.19
C TRP A 201 -15.82 19.40 5.77
N ARG A 202 -16.91 20.06 6.12
CA ARG A 202 -18.18 19.42 6.47
C ARG A 202 -19.29 19.87 5.54
N LEU A 203 -20.22 18.97 5.25
CA LEU A 203 -21.39 19.18 4.43
C LEU A 203 -22.62 18.60 5.14
N TRP A 204 -23.63 19.42 5.41
CA TRP A 204 -24.94 18.90 5.79
C TRP A 204 -25.60 18.28 4.55
N VAL A 205 -25.84 16.99 4.60
CA VAL A 205 -26.45 16.20 3.51
C VAL A 205 -27.93 15.99 3.82
N ALA A 206 -28.80 16.71 3.10
CA ALA A 206 -30.23 16.52 3.22
C ALA A 206 -30.69 15.21 2.58
N PHE A 207 -31.53 14.47 3.26
CA PHE A 207 -32.04 13.15 2.85
C PHE A 207 -33.25 13.20 1.89
N ALA A 208 -33.70 14.40 1.52
CA ALA A 208 -34.73 14.54 0.47
C ALA A 208 -34.10 14.38 -0.92
N GLU A 209 -34.75 13.61 -1.79
CA GLU A 209 -34.24 13.24 -3.12
C GLU A 209 -33.84 14.42 -4.03
N HIS A 210 -34.54 15.54 -3.89
CA HIS A 210 -34.32 16.76 -4.68
C HIS A 210 -33.88 17.96 -3.85
N ALA A 211 -33.38 17.72 -2.63
CA ALA A 211 -32.88 18.81 -1.80
C ALA A 211 -31.73 19.56 -2.49
N PRO A 212 -31.71 20.88 -2.48
CA PRO A 212 -30.57 21.63 -2.95
C PRO A 212 -29.34 21.28 -2.10
N MET A 213 -28.20 21.10 -2.76
CA MET A 213 -26.94 20.88 -2.07
C MET A 213 -26.59 22.14 -1.27
N GLN A 214 -26.22 21.96 -0.02
CA GLN A 214 -25.70 23.04 0.80
C GLN A 214 -24.23 23.32 0.45
N THR A 215 -23.77 24.53 0.78
CA THR A 215 -22.37 24.88 0.60
C THR A 215 -21.54 24.21 1.71
N PRO A 216 -20.48 23.47 1.38
CA PRO A 216 -19.57 22.94 2.37
C PRO A 216 -18.94 24.03 3.25
N THR A 217 -18.72 23.73 4.52
CA THR A 217 -18.08 24.62 5.48
C THR A 217 -16.70 24.11 5.83
N LEU A 218 -15.69 24.97 5.75
CA LEU A 218 -14.32 24.62 6.19
C LEU A 218 -14.28 24.37 7.70
N VAL A 219 -13.66 23.24 8.10
CA VAL A 219 -13.43 22.86 9.50
C VAL A 219 -11.98 23.14 9.89
N LEU A 220 -11.03 22.70 9.06
CA LEU A 220 -9.59 22.87 9.28
C LEU A 220 -8.90 23.12 7.96
N ARG A 221 -7.89 24.00 7.95
CA ARG A 221 -6.94 24.15 6.84
C ARG A 221 -5.53 24.03 7.39
N GLU A 222 -4.76 23.10 6.84
CA GLU A 222 -3.35 22.91 7.12
C GLU A 222 -2.50 23.77 6.17
N ALA A 223 -1.72 24.65 6.74
CA ALA A 223 -0.89 25.58 5.98
C ALA A 223 0.51 25.05 5.67
N ASP A 224 0.98 24.09 6.47
CA ASP A 224 2.30 23.50 6.28
C ASP A 224 2.26 22.46 5.14
N PRO A 225 3.05 22.64 4.06
CA PRO A 225 3.00 21.76 2.91
C PRO A 225 3.53 20.33 3.17
N GLU A 226 4.19 20.09 4.29
CA GLU A 226 4.65 18.75 4.69
C GLU A 226 3.56 17.92 5.39
N PHE A 227 2.42 18.54 5.76
CA PHE A 227 1.36 17.90 6.54
C PHE A 227 0.09 17.64 5.71
N TRP A 228 -0.54 16.51 5.99
CA TRP A 228 -1.80 16.07 5.39
C TRP A 228 -2.89 16.00 6.45
N VAL A 229 -4.12 16.29 6.05
CA VAL A 229 -5.28 16.22 6.95
C VAL A 229 -6.11 14.98 6.66
N GLY A 230 -6.44 14.24 7.72
CA GLY A 230 -7.34 13.10 7.69
C GLY A 230 -8.45 13.23 8.73
N VAL A 231 -9.52 12.42 8.58
CA VAL A 231 -10.60 12.31 9.57
C VAL A 231 -11.06 10.88 9.70
N GLY A 232 -11.26 10.45 10.93
CA GLY A 232 -11.84 9.15 11.28
C GLY A 232 -12.84 9.29 12.42
N LYS A 233 -13.54 8.19 12.72
CA LYS A 233 -14.47 8.14 13.85
C LYS A 233 -14.06 7.01 14.79
N THR A 234 -14.01 7.27 16.08
CA THR A 234 -13.71 6.25 17.10
C THR A 234 -14.74 5.12 17.05
N ARG A 235 -14.32 3.89 17.38
CA ARG A 235 -15.23 2.73 17.44
C ARG A 235 -16.40 2.94 18.41
N SER A 236 -16.19 3.72 19.45
CA SER A 236 -17.24 4.15 20.39
C SER A 236 -18.32 5.04 19.77
N LYS A 237 -18.13 5.53 18.53
CA LYS A 237 -18.95 6.52 17.82
C LYS A 237 -19.09 7.86 18.55
N ALA A 238 -18.30 8.10 19.59
CA ALA A 238 -18.40 9.31 20.41
C ALA A 238 -17.63 10.51 19.83
N TRP A 239 -16.53 10.25 19.13
CA TRP A 239 -15.61 11.28 18.65
C TRP A 239 -15.26 11.12 17.18
N LEU A 240 -15.17 12.24 16.49
CA LEU A 240 -14.47 12.39 15.22
C LEU A 240 -13.04 12.80 15.55
N ILE A 241 -12.08 12.04 15.10
CA ILE A 241 -10.64 12.30 15.25
C ILE A 241 -10.12 12.89 13.95
N ILE A 242 -9.47 14.04 14.06
CA ILE A 242 -8.87 14.76 12.95
C ILE A 242 -7.36 14.77 13.16
N GLU A 243 -6.65 14.20 12.22
CA GLU A 243 -5.19 14.15 12.25
C GLU A 243 -4.61 15.08 11.20
N SER A 244 -3.65 15.91 11.63
CA SER A 244 -2.76 16.63 10.73
C SER A 244 -1.36 16.07 10.92
N GLY A 245 -0.88 15.31 9.94
CA GLY A 245 0.34 14.50 10.06
C GLY A 245 1.30 14.67 8.90
N SER A 246 2.60 14.69 9.21
CA SER A 246 3.69 14.43 8.28
C SER A 246 4.17 12.97 8.43
N LYS A 247 5.30 12.63 7.83
CA LYS A 247 5.89 11.28 7.95
C LYS A 247 6.43 10.94 9.35
N ASP A 248 6.62 11.94 10.22
CA ASP A 248 7.25 11.76 11.53
C ASP A 248 6.62 12.64 12.64
N THR A 249 5.59 13.39 12.33
CA THR A 249 4.99 14.34 13.27
C THR A 249 3.48 14.38 13.12
N THR A 250 2.75 14.27 14.22
CA THR A 250 1.27 14.27 14.19
C THR A 250 0.70 15.29 15.18
N GLU A 251 -0.30 16.05 14.75
CA GLU A 251 -1.23 16.82 15.59
C GLU A 251 -2.58 16.12 15.58
N VAL A 252 -3.21 15.95 16.75
CA VAL A 252 -4.53 15.31 16.85
C VAL A 252 -5.54 16.25 17.46
N LEU A 253 -6.59 16.53 16.70
CA LEU A 253 -7.75 17.31 17.08
C LEU A 253 -8.98 16.41 17.13
N ALA A 254 -10.03 16.82 17.84
CA ALA A 254 -11.25 16.04 17.95
C ALA A 254 -12.50 16.91 18.00
N LEU A 255 -13.62 16.31 17.61
CA LEU A 255 -14.99 16.84 17.75
C LEU A 255 -15.90 15.76 18.37
N PRO A 256 -16.87 16.09 19.21
CA PRO A 256 -17.97 15.18 19.52
C PRO A 256 -18.70 14.79 18.23
N ALA A 257 -18.87 13.48 17.99
CA ALA A 257 -19.43 12.99 16.73
C ALA A 257 -20.91 13.39 16.54
N ASP A 258 -21.65 13.60 17.62
CA ASP A 258 -23.04 14.07 17.60
C ASP A 258 -23.18 15.60 17.52
N GLN A 259 -22.07 16.35 17.61
CA GLN A 259 -22.04 17.81 17.55
C GLN A 259 -20.91 18.32 16.65
N PRO A 260 -20.93 18.01 15.34
CA PRO A 260 -19.83 18.29 14.42
C PRO A 260 -19.62 19.78 14.12
N GLU A 261 -20.47 20.65 14.67
CA GLU A 261 -20.37 22.11 14.55
C GLU A 261 -19.60 22.78 15.70
N THR A 262 -19.27 22.02 16.74
CA THR A 262 -18.53 22.56 17.91
C THR A 262 -17.08 22.89 17.52
N PRO A 263 -16.39 23.75 18.28
CA PRO A 263 -14.97 24.00 18.07
C PRO A 263 -14.13 22.74 18.26
N LEU A 264 -13.06 22.64 17.49
CA LEU A 264 -12.06 21.57 17.61
C LEU A 264 -11.40 21.59 18.99
N VAL A 265 -11.24 20.43 19.58
CA VAL A 265 -10.50 20.21 20.83
C VAL A 265 -9.14 19.61 20.46
N CYS A 266 -8.04 20.24 20.90
CA CYS A 266 -6.71 19.69 20.71
C CYS A 266 -6.46 18.60 21.75
N LEU A 267 -6.29 17.35 21.28
CA LEU A 267 -5.92 16.21 22.11
C LEU A 267 -4.40 16.06 22.21
N HIS A 268 -3.69 16.35 21.13
CA HIS A 268 -2.23 16.40 21.08
C HIS A 268 -1.77 17.52 20.14
N ALA A 269 -1.03 18.49 20.69
CA ALA A 269 -0.44 19.56 19.89
C ALA A 269 0.79 19.07 19.12
N ARG A 270 1.05 19.67 17.97
CA ARG A 270 2.21 19.35 17.12
C ARG A 270 3.53 19.50 17.88
N GLU A 271 4.32 18.44 17.87
CA GLU A 271 5.68 18.38 18.43
C GLU A 271 6.58 17.65 17.40
N PRO A 272 7.61 18.32 16.86
CA PRO A 272 8.43 17.74 15.80
C PRO A 272 9.05 16.39 16.18
N GLY A 273 8.93 15.39 15.30
CA GLY A 273 9.39 14.02 15.53
C GLY A 273 8.52 13.20 16.45
N VAL A 274 7.33 13.69 16.81
CA VAL A 274 6.37 12.94 17.64
C VAL A 274 5.18 12.52 16.81
N GLU A 275 5.04 11.21 16.67
CA GLU A 275 3.91 10.54 16.06
C GLU A 275 2.89 10.14 17.13
N VAL A 276 1.61 10.32 16.81
CA VAL A 276 0.51 10.04 17.75
C VAL A 276 -0.69 9.47 17.03
N SER A 277 -1.27 8.40 17.56
CA SER A 277 -2.64 8.00 17.26
C SER A 277 -3.49 7.95 18.53
N ILE A 278 -4.79 8.19 18.40
CA ILE A 278 -5.72 8.26 19.54
C ILE A 278 -6.95 7.41 19.27
N ASP A 279 -7.34 6.61 20.27
CA ASP A 279 -8.63 5.93 20.30
C ASP A 279 -9.34 6.18 21.63
N HIS A 280 -10.60 5.75 21.77
CA HIS A 280 -11.49 6.18 22.82
C HIS A 280 -12.38 5.07 23.37
N ARG A 281 -12.52 5.07 24.71
CA ARG A 281 -13.61 4.41 25.45
C ARG A 281 -14.34 5.45 26.26
N PRO A 282 -15.65 5.27 26.56
CA PRO A 282 -16.41 6.24 27.35
C PRO A 282 -15.68 6.67 28.63
N GLY A 283 -15.39 7.96 28.69
CA GLY A 283 -14.69 8.60 29.82
C GLY A 283 -13.17 8.63 29.70
N VAL A 284 -12.55 8.03 28.67
CA VAL A 284 -11.08 7.96 28.55
C VAL A 284 -10.61 7.94 27.11
N PHE A 285 -9.56 8.72 26.82
CA PHE A 285 -8.77 8.62 25.59
C PHE A 285 -7.52 7.77 25.83
N TYR A 286 -7.11 7.03 24.82
CA TYR A 286 -5.85 6.30 24.74
C TYR A 286 -4.99 6.95 23.67
N ARG A 287 -3.70 7.18 23.99
CA ARG A 287 -2.74 7.81 23.09
C ARG A 287 -1.53 6.89 22.90
N LEU A 288 -1.38 6.37 21.71
CA LEU A 288 -0.15 5.70 21.26
C LEU A 288 0.81 6.76 20.73
N HIS A 289 2.07 6.81 21.21
CA HIS A 289 3.02 7.85 20.84
C HIS A 289 4.48 7.43 21.03
N ASN A 290 5.40 8.08 20.32
CA ASN A 290 6.85 7.83 20.39
C ASN A 290 7.65 8.89 21.21
N GLN A 291 6.98 9.78 21.97
CA GLN A 291 7.65 10.82 22.80
C GLN A 291 8.70 10.27 23.79
N THR A 292 8.49 9.06 24.30
CA THR A 292 9.35 8.42 25.30
C THR A 292 10.42 7.51 24.69
N GLY A 293 10.31 7.21 23.41
CA GLY A 293 11.24 6.36 22.68
C GLY A 293 10.65 5.82 21.38
N PRO A 294 11.50 5.30 20.49
CA PRO A 294 11.11 4.96 19.11
C PRO A 294 10.16 3.74 18.99
N HIS A 295 9.95 2.99 20.08
CA HIS A 295 9.09 1.80 20.07
C HIS A 295 7.70 2.07 20.62
N PHE A 296 7.33 3.33 20.74
CA PHE A 296 6.05 3.82 21.20
C PHE A 296 5.70 3.42 22.64
N GLN A 297 4.78 4.17 23.20
CA GLN A 297 4.16 3.99 24.52
C GLN A 297 2.67 4.24 24.39
N LEU A 298 1.87 3.53 25.16
CA LEU A 298 0.44 3.80 25.28
C LEU A 298 0.15 4.52 26.59
N ASP A 299 -0.41 5.72 26.49
CA ASP A 299 -0.93 6.50 27.60
C ASP A 299 -2.46 6.48 27.63
N MET A 300 -3.03 6.81 28.77
CA MET A 300 -4.47 7.07 28.93
C MET A 300 -4.73 8.42 29.60
N ARG A 301 -5.87 9.05 29.31
CA ARG A 301 -6.30 10.31 29.88
C ARG A 301 -7.84 10.35 30.03
N ALA A 302 -8.35 10.78 31.18
CA ALA A 302 -9.78 11.02 31.31
C ALA A 302 -10.25 12.12 30.32
N GLU A 303 -11.48 12.04 29.84
CA GLU A 303 -12.08 13.03 28.91
C GLU A 303 -12.17 14.46 29.47
N SER A 304 -12.04 14.64 30.80
CA SER A 304 -12.12 15.96 31.43
C SER A 304 -11.02 16.90 30.95
N ASP A 305 -11.34 18.16 30.71
CA ASP A 305 -10.48 19.18 30.10
C ASP A 305 -9.12 19.42 30.80
N ASN A 306 -8.96 19.02 32.04
CA ASN A 306 -7.76 19.24 32.84
C ASN A 306 -7.01 17.95 33.19
N ALA A 307 -7.37 16.81 32.59
CA ALA A 307 -6.70 15.55 32.88
C ALA A 307 -5.33 15.47 32.18
N SER A 308 -4.33 14.95 32.88
CA SER A 308 -3.01 14.69 32.35
C SER A 308 -2.94 13.24 31.79
N TRP A 309 -2.13 13.04 30.78
CA TRP A 309 -1.78 11.72 30.24
C TRP A 309 -1.02 10.92 31.31
N GLN A 310 -1.37 9.64 31.43
CA GLN A 310 -0.74 8.69 32.36
C GLN A 310 -0.34 7.43 31.58
N PRO A 311 0.88 6.90 31.78
CA PRO A 311 1.29 5.67 31.12
C PRO A 311 0.41 4.48 31.47
N LEU A 312 -0.06 3.73 30.46
CA LEU A 312 -0.74 2.44 30.59
C LEU A 312 0.18 1.29 30.21
N ILE A 313 0.82 1.37 29.05
CA ILE A 313 1.85 0.43 28.60
C ILE A 313 3.13 1.22 28.30
N ALA A 314 4.18 0.92 29.05
CA ALA A 314 5.46 1.60 28.90
C ALA A 314 6.20 1.17 27.63
N HIS A 315 7.02 2.08 27.12
CA HIS A 315 8.00 1.80 26.06
C HIS A 315 8.86 0.57 26.38
N ARG A 316 9.16 -0.24 25.36
CA ARG A 316 10.02 -1.44 25.44
C ARG A 316 11.02 -1.46 24.31
N ASP A 317 12.22 -2.05 24.55
CA ASP A 317 13.29 -2.13 23.54
C ASP A 317 13.20 -3.36 22.64
N ASP A 318 12.36 -4.34 23.00
CA ASP A 318 12.24 -5.63 22.30
C ASP A 318 11.03 -5.73 21.38
N ALA A 319 10.13 -4.72 21.43
CA ALA A 319 8.94 -4.67 20.61
C ALA A 319 8.47 -3.24 20.36
N THR A 320 7.84 -3.00 19.22
CA THR A 320 7.22 -1.72 18.85
C THR A 320 5.70 -1.85 18.91
N LEU A 321 5.04 -0.95 19.62
CA LEU A 321 3.57 -0.80 19.53
C LEU A 321 3.22 -0.09 18.23
N GLU A 322 2.38 -0.71 17.39
CA GLU A 322 2.01 -0.20 16.06
C GLU A 322 0.56 0.25 15.97
N GLY A 323 -0.30 -0.23 16.89
CA GLY A 323 -1.72 0.11 16.83
C GLY A 323 -2.44 -0.15 18.14
N VAL A 324 -3.56 0.55 18.29
CA VAL A 324 -4.51 0.38 19.40
C VAL A 324 -5.93 0.42 18.85
N ASP A 325 -6.73 -0.59 19.23
CA ASP A 325 -8.16 -0.70 18.96
C ASP A 325 -8.92 -0.77 20.29
N ALA A 326 -9.79 0.19 20.53
CA ALA A 326 -10.56 0.27 21.78
C ALA A 326 -11.94 -0.39 21.64
N PHE A 327 -12.26 -1.25 22.63
CA PHE A 327 -13.54 -1.91 22.80
C PHE A 327 -14.12 -1.58 24.18
N GLU A 328 -15.40 -1.86 24.42
CA GLU A 328 -16.04 -1.63 25.72
C GLU A 328 -15.28 -2.31 26.89
N TRP A 329 -14.76 -3.51 26.66
CA TRP A 329 -14.08 -4.35 27.64
C TRP A 329 -12.57 -4.08 27.78
N GLY A 330 -11.94 -3.35 26.86
CA GLY A 330 -10.49 -3.15 26.88
C GLY A 330 -9.92 -2.77 25.52
N LEU A 331 -8.72 -3.24 25.24
CA LEU A 331 -7.95 -2.88 24.04
C LEU A 331 -7.42 -4.13 23.34
N ILE A 332 -7.30 -4.06 22.02
CA ILE A 332 -6.39 -4.89 21.23
C ILE A 332 -5.24 -3.99 20.79
N LEU A 333 -4.02 -4.44 21.03
CA LEU A 333 -2.80 -3.75 20.62
C LEU A 333 -2.10 -4.57 19.52
N ALA A 334 -1.68 -3.92 18.45
CA ALA A 334 -0.74 -4.50 17.49
C ALA A 334 0.68 -4.21 17.99
N GLU A 335 1.48 -5.25 18.20
CA GLU A 335 2.84 -5.16 18.74
C GLU A 335 3.79 -5.95 17.85
N ARG A 336 4.81 -5.29 17.27
CA ARG A 336 5.82 -5.95 16.43
C ARG A 336 7.00 -6.42 17.26
N SER A 337 7.24 -7.74 17.27
CA SER A 337 8.43 -8.36 17.84
C SER A 337 9.66 -8.07 16.99
N HIS A 338 10.72 -7.52 17.58
CA HIS A 338 11.99 -7.28 16.87
C HIS A 338 12.78 -8.55 16.62
N GLN A 339 12.58 -9.58 17.44
CA GLN A 339 13.26 -10.86 17.28
C GLN A 339 12.75 -11.61 16.05
N ASP A 340 11.43 -11.66 15.90
CA ASP A 340 10.78 -12.46 14.85
C ASP A 340 10.36 -11.61 13.65
N ALA A 341 10.48 -10.25 13.75
CA ALA A 341 10.06 -9.28 12.75
C ALA A 341 8.63 -9.57 12.27
N GLN A 342 7.69 -9.68 13.20
CA GLN A 342 6.27 -9.96 12.91
C GLN A 342 5.36 -9.32 13.95
N VAL A 343 4.13 -9.01 13.55
CA VAL A 343 3.10 -8.44 14.43
C VAL A 343 2.44 -9.53 15.25
N LEU A 344 2.20 -9.22 16.53
CA LEU A 344 1.44 -10.00 17.50
C LEU A 344 0.26 -9.14 17.97
N LEU A 345 -0.92 -9.72 18.08
CA LEU A 345 -2.07 -9.06 18.70
C LEU A 345 -2.06 -9.33 20.21
N ARG A 346 -2.07 -8.26 21.00
CA ARG A 346 -2.09 -8.30 22.48
C ARG A 346 -3.45 -7.85 22.98
N ARG A 347 -4.12 -8.70 23.74
CA ARG A 347 -5.40 -8.44 24.39
C ARG A 347 -5.16 -7.87 25.77
N LEU A 348 -5.73 -6.68 26.03
CA LEU A 348 -5.69 -6.01 27.33
C LEU A 348 -7.11 -5.77 27.81
N GLU A 349 -7.60 -6.54 28.79
CA GLU A 349 -8.90 -6.29 29.42
C GLU A 349 -8.75 -5.30 30.59
N LEU A 350 -9.67 -4.36 30.66
CA LEU A 350 -9.66 -3.27 31.64
C LEU A 350 -11.00 -3.21 32.39
N ASP A 351 -10.94 -2.98 33.70
CA ASP A 351 -12.14 -2.71 34.48
C ASP A 351 -12.69 -1.28 34.25
N SER A 352 -13.74 -0.91 34.98
CA SER A 352 -14.35 0.43 34.92
C SER A 352 -13.45 1.55 35.47
N HIS A 353 -12.37 1.21 36.16
CA HIS A 353 -11.34 2.14 36.66
C HIS A 353 -10.05 2.07 35.79
N HIS A 354 -10.15 1.45 34.63
CA HIS A 354 -9.04 1.23 33.67
C HIS A 354 -7.86 0.44 34.25
N GLN A 355 -8.11 -0.40 35.30
CA GLN A 355 -7.09 -1.30 35.81
C GLN A 355 -7.07 -2.58 35.00
N THR A 356 -5.88 -3.08 34.72
CA THR A 356 -5.67 -4.31 33.94
C THR A 356 -6.23 -5.54 34.68
N LEU A 357 -7.15 -6.23 34.04
CA LEU A 357 -7.71 -7.51 34.47
C LEU A 357 -7.03 -8.68 33.78
N LEU A 358 -6.70 -8.54 32.51
CA LEU A 358 -6.03 -9.54 31.68
C LEU A 358 -5.04 -8.83 30.75
N ASP A 359 -3.89 -9.45 30.56
CA ASP A 359 -2.87 -9.05 29.60
C ASP A 359 -2.26 -10.31 28.97
N SER A 360 -2.52 -10.55 27.70
CA SER A 360 -2.10 -11.76 27.00
C SER A 360 -2.02 -11.57 25.50
N TYR A 361 -1.14 -12.33 24.83
CA TYR A 361 -1.10 -12.37 23.38
C TYR A 361 -2.11 -13.37 22.81
N ILE A 362 -2.62 -13.06 21.62
CA ILE A 362 -3.41 -13.99 20.80
C ILE A 362 -2.42 -14.91 20.08
N GLU A 363 -2.60 -16.21 20.22
CA GLU A 363 -1.67 -17.20 19.64
C GLU A 363 -1.65 -17.15 18.11
N LEU A 364 -0.46 -17.25 17.54
CA LEU A 364 -0.25 -17.43 16.10
C LEU A 364 -0.27 -18.93 15.75
N PRO A 365 -0.80 -19.31 14.57
CA PRO A 365 -0.81 -20.71 14.14
C PRO A 365 0.57 -21.21 13.70
N GLU A 366 1.43 -20.32 13.23
CA GLU A 366 2.78 -20.60 12.73
C GLU A 366 3.64 -19.33 12.72
N THR A 367 4.93 -19.45 12.47
CA THR A 367 5.88 -18.34 12.36
C THR A 367 6.78 -18.54 11.13
N PRO A 368 6.94 -17.56 10.24
CA PRO A 368 6.31 -16.24 10.24
C PRO A 368 4.86 -16.26 9.72
N CYS A 369 4.01 -15.45 10.31
CA CYS A 369 2.59 -15.32 9.97
C CYS A 369 2.15 -13.86 10.17
N SER A 370 1.38 -13.32 9.26
CA SER A 370 0.65 -12.07 9.44
C SER A 370 -0.68 -12.34 10.12
N GLN A 371 -0.98 -11.63 11.19
CA GLN A 371 -2.26 -11.70 11.92
C GLN A 371 -2.78 -10.27 12.11
N LEU A 372 -3.98 -10.01 11.62
CA LEU A 372 -4.64 -8.72 11.67
C LEU A 372 -6.00 -8.84 12.38
N LEU A 373 -6.35 -7.80 13.12
CA LEU A 373 -7.72 -7.60 13.56
C LEU A 373 -8.54 -7.10 12.36
N GLU A 374 -9.52 -7.90 11.93
CA GLU A 374 -10.48 -7.52 10.90
C GLU A 374 -11.63 -6.71 11.47
N ASP A 375 -12.48 -6.20 10.59
CA ASP A 375 -13.64 -5.41 10.97
C ASP A 375 -14.46 -6.07 12.07
N SER A 376 -14.39 -5.45 13.24
CA SER A 376 -15.20 -5.76 14.40
C SER A 376 -15.96 -4.48 14.75
N PRO A 377 -17.04 -4.15 14.00
CA PRO A 377 -17.66 -2.80 14.04
C PRO A 377 -18.33 -2.47 15.35
N HIS A 378 -18.74 -3.48 16.12
CA HIS A 378 -19.42 -3.27 17.39
C HIS A 378 -18.41 -3.02 18.51
N PHE A 379 -18.61 -1.89 19.20
CA PHE A 379 -17.77 -1.50 20.33
C PHE A 379 -17.80 -2.51 21.49
N ASN A 380 -18.93 -3.17 21.69
CA ASN A 380 -19.14 -4.19 22.74
C ASN A 380 -18.84 -5.63 22.27
N ALA A 381 -18.27 -5.82 21.06
CA ALA A 381 -18.00 -7.14 20.54
C ALA A 381 -17.09 -7.96 21.47
N ARG A 382 -17.52 -9.19 21.81
CA ARG A 382 -16.72 -10.20 22.54
C ARG A 382 -16.25 -11.32 21.62
N THR A 383 -16.63 -11.25 20.34
CA THR A 383 -16.10 -12.11 19.28
C THR A 383 -15.32 -11.23 18.32
N LEU A 384 -14.04 -11.48 18.19
CA LEU A 384 -13.15 -10.76 17.26
C LEU A 384 -13.02 -11.53 15.96
N HIS A 385 -12.97 -10.82 14.86
CA HIS A 385 -12.59 -11.38 13.56
C HIS A 385 -11.10 -11.17 13.35
N LEU A 386 -10.39 -12.25 13.07
CA LEU A 386 -8.96 -12.26 12.81
C LEU A 386 -8.72 -12.73 11.38
N ARG A 387 -7.85 -12.04 10.65
CA ARG A 387 -7.32 -12.50 9.37
C ARG A 387 -5.89 -12.96 9.55
N GLU A 388 -5.58 -14.11 9.01
CA GLU A 388 -4.26 -14.70 9.06
C GLU A 388 -3.82 -15.20 7.71
N GLU A 389 -2.56 -14.96 7.40
CA GLU A 389 -1.90 -15.51 6.22
C GLU A 389 -0.39 -15.59 6.42
N SER A 390 0.27 -16.45 5.63
CA SER A 390 1.72 -16.52 5.55
C SER A 390 2.17 -16.76 4.11
N PHE A 391 3.46 -16.92 3.86
CA PHE A 391 3.93 -17.29 2.52
C PHE A 391 3.41 -18.66 2.05
N THR A 392 2.98 -19.51 2.99
CA THR A 392 2.51 -20.88 2.74
C THR A 392 1.06 -21.11 3.14
N ARG A 393 0.41 -20.16 3.80
CA ARG A 393 -0.99 -20.22 4.24
C ARG A 393 -1.81 -19.19 3.50
N PRO A 394 -2.86 -19.60 2.77
CA PRO A 394 -3.82 -18.67 2.16
C PRO A 394 -4.54 -17.82 3.20
N PRO A 395 -4.98 -16.59 2.85
CA PRO A 395 -5.79 -15.75 3.73
C PRO A 395 -6.96 -16.53 4.32
N SER A 396 -7.04 -16.51 5.65
CA SER A 396 -8.00 -17.26 6.45
C SER A 396 -8.60 -16.36 7.51
N TRP A 397 -9.92 -16.34 7.63
CA TRP A 397 -10.65 -15.53 8.60
C TRP A 397 -11.18 -16.41 9.71
N TYR A 398 -11.01 -15.96 10.93
CA TYR A 398 -11.42 -16.66 12.12
C TYR A 398 -12.29 -15.77 13.01
N ALA A 399 -13.29 -16.36 13.66
CA ALA A 399 -13.95 -15.77 14.81
C ALA A 399 -13.25 -16.28 16.07
N LEU A 400 -12.76 -15.37 16.92
CA LEU A 400 -12.22 -15.67 18.25
C LEU A 400 -13.22 -15.19 19.30
N ASP A 401 -13.85 -16.14 20.02
CA ASP A 401 -14.67 -15.84 21.17
C ASP A 401 -13.78 -15.57 22.39
N LEU A 402 -13.85 -14.36 22.93
CA LEU A 402 -12.96 -13.92 23.99
C LEU A 402 -13.27 -14.55 25.35
N ASP A 403 -14.49 -15.05 25.57
CA ASP A 403 -14.91 -15.62 26.86
C ASP A 403 -14.50 -17.10 26.96
N SER A 404 -14.66 -17.84 25.88
CA SER A 404 -14.30 -19.26 25.83
C SER A 404 -12.90 -19.53 25.29
N GLY A 405 -12.29 -18.56 24.59
CA GLY A 405 -11.04 -18.74 23.82
C GLY A 405 -11.20 -19.61 22.58
N VAL A 406 -12.43 -19.98 22.22
CA VAL A 406 -12.70 -20.83 21.04
C VAL A 406 -12.47 -20.03 19.77
N ARG A 407 -11.71 -20.61 18.88
CA ARG A 407 -11.40 -20.09 17.56
C ARG A 407 -12.10 -20.90 16.48
N THR A 408 -12.90 -20.26 15.66
CA THR A 408 -13.69 -20.88 14.59
C THR A 408 -13.26 -20.33 13.23
N LEU A 409 -12.90 -21.21 12.29
CA LEU A 409 -12.62 -20.81 10.91
C LEU A 409 -13.94 -20.39 10.23
N LEU A 410 -13.99 -19.15 9.76
CA LEU A 410 -15.14 -18.60 9.03
C LEU A 410 -14.98 -18.79 7.52
N LYS A 411 -13.78 -18.50 7.02
CA LYS A 411 -13.47 -18.54 5.59
C LYS A 411 -11.97 -18.76 5.39
N GLN A 412 -11.62 -19.44 4.30
CA GLN A 412 -10.26 -19.49 3.78
C GLN A 412 -10.33 -19.30 2.27
N VAL A 413 -9.38 -18.57 1.69
CA VAL A 413 -9.27 -18.43 0.23
C VAL A 413 -8.95 -19.80 -0.37
N PRO A 414 -9.82 -20.34 -1.23
CA PRO A 414 -9.56 -21.59 -1.92
C PRO A 414 -8.39 -21.46 -2.89
N VAL A 415 -7.54 -22.48 -2.92
CA VAL A 415 -6.44 -22.61 -3.87
C VAL A 415 -6.59 -23.90 -4.63
N HIS A 416 -6.72 -23.80 -5.94
CA HIS A 416 -6.88 -24.93 -6.84
C HIS A 416 -5.54 -25.22 -7.58
N GLY A 417 -5.47 -26.34 -8.26
CA GLY A 417 -4.32 -26.72 -9.10
C GLY A 417 -3.45 -27.83 -8.48
N SER A 418 -2.30 -28.04 -9.09
CA SER A 418 -1.39 -29.16 -8.78
C SER A 418 -0.49 -28.89 -7.59
N LEU A 419 -0.14 -27.63 -7.34
CA LEU A 419 0.71 -27.23 -6.20
C LEU A 419 -0.20 -26.74 -5.06
N ALA A 420 -0.33 -27.54 -4.03
CA ALA A 420 -1.07 -27.20 -2.81
C ALA A 420 -0.18 -26.41 -1.83
N PRO A 421 -0.76 -25.51 -1.01
CA PRO A 421 -0.02 -24.74 -0.02
C PRO A 421 0.85 -25.58 0.92
N GLU A 422 0.41 -26.77 1.29
CA GLU A 422 1.13 -27.71 2.19
C GLU A 422 2.41 -28.29 1.56
N GLN A 423 2.59 -28.15 0.25
CA GLN A 423 3.80 -28.55 -0.47
C GLN A 423 4.85 -27.43 -0.50
N LEU A 424 4.56 -26.30 0.12
CA LEU A 424 5.47 -25.17 0.25
C LEU A 424 6.21 -25.21 1.59
N VAL A 425 7.39 -24.63 1.61
CA VAL A 425 8.15 -24.35 2.82
C VAL A 425 8.62 -22.90 2.82
N SER A 426 8.49 -22.26 3.97
CA SER A 426 9.05 -20.93 4.24
C SER A 426 10.24 -21.05 5.18
N ARG A 427 11.29 -20.27 4.91
CA ARG A 427 12.50 -20.18 5.76
C ARG A 427 12.86 -18.72 5.95
N ARG A 428 13.43 -18.37 7.10
CA ARG A 428 14.11 -17.09 7.32
C ARG A 428 15.60 -17.33 7.44
N ILE A 429 16.39 -16.60 6.66
CA ILE A 429 17.85 -16.55 6.77
C ILE A 429 18.26 -15.13 7.11
N TRP A 430 19.52 -14.94 7.49
CA TRP A 430 20.08 -13.65 7.86
C TRP A 430 21.25 -13.32 6.95
N ALA A 431 21.21 -12.14 6.35
CA ALA A 431 22.29 -11.58 5.55
C ALA A 431 23.13 -10.65 6.41
N THR A 432 24.44 -10.73 6.34
CA THR A 432 25.32 -9.78 7.00
C THR A 432 25.62 -8.62 6.09
N SER A 433 25.14 -7.43 6.43
CA SER A 433 25.37 -6.20 5.67
C SER A 433 26.80 -5.68 5.80
N HIS A 434 27.17 -4.64 5.06
CA HIS A 434 28.52 -4.06 4.98
C HIS A 434 29.06 -3.57 6.33
N ASP A 435 28.18 -3.17 7.24
CA ASP A 435 28.48 -2.68 8.59
C ASP A 435 28.35 -3.76 9.69
N GLY A 436 28.02 -4.99 9.31
CA GLY A 436 27.85 -6.12 10.23
C GLY A 436 26.42 -6.32 10.72
N GLU A 437 25.48 -5.44 10.34
CA GLU A 437 24.05 -5.58 10.69
C GLU A 437 23.45 -6.84 10.04
N GLN A 438 22.54 -7.49 10.79
CA GLN A 438 21.87 -8.70 10.33
C GLN A 438 20.51 -8.37 9.71
N VAL A 439 20.43 -8.57 8.40
CA VAL A 439 19.23 -8.27 7.59
C VAL A 439 18.39 -9.54 7.45
N PRO A 440 17.11 -9.54 7.86
CA PRO A 440 16.25 -10.71 7.66
C PRO A 440 15.95 -10.90 6.17
N VAL A 441 15.95 -12.16 5.74
CA VAL A 441 15.53 -12.55 4.37
C VAL A 441 14.56 -13.72 4.49
N SER A 442 13.31 -13.48 4.11
CA SER A 442 12.29 -14.54 4.06
C SER A 442 12.32 -15.21 2.69
N VAL A 443 12.21 -16.54 2.66
CA VAL A 443 12.23 -17.30 1.41
C VAL A 443 11.08 -18.31 1.44
N VAL A 444 10.35 -18.43 0.33
CA VAL A 444 9.36 -19.49 0.11
C VAL A 444 9.70 -20.27 -1.16
N MET A 445 9.55 -21.58 -1.09
CA MET A 445 9.83 -22.50 -2.20
C MET A 445 9.04 -23.79 -2.05
N ARG A 446 9.08 -24.62 -3.07
CA ARG A 446 8.56 -26.00 -2.96
C ARG A 446 9.40 -26.79 -1.97
N ALA A 447 8.73 -27.55 -1.09
CA ALA A 447 9.38 -28.33 -0.04
C ALA A 447 10.28 -29.46 -0.61
N ASP A 448 9.88 -30.08 -1.73
CA ASP A 448 10.65 -31.14 -2.38
C ASP A 448 11.89 -30.64 -3.14
N LEU A 449 12.02 -29.34 -3.34
CA LEU A 449 13.17 -28.67 -3.99
C LEU A 449 14.06 -27.89 -3.00
N ALA A 450 13.71 -27.87 -1.72
CA ALA A 450 14.30 -26.96 -0.73
C ALA A 450 15.78 -27.22 -0.39
N ASP A 451 16.32 -28.36 -0.81
CA ASP A 451 17.72 -28.75 -0.53
C ASP A 451 18.66 -28.54 -1.73
N GLN A 452 18.21 -27.82 -2.77
CA GLN A 452 19.02 -27.50 -3.95
C GLN A 452 18.89 -26.02 -4.31
N PRO A 453 19.92 -25.42 -4.93
CA PRO A 453 19.87 -24.02 -5.34
C PRO A 453 18.88 -23.82 -6.49
N LEU A 454 17.93 -22.91 -6.33
CA LEU A 454 16.85 -22.62 -7.26
C LEU A 454 17.07 -21.28 -7.97
N PRO A 455 16.52 -21.08 -9.17
CA PRO A 455 16.29 -19.75 -9.70
C PRO A 455 15.45 -18.96 -8.70
N THR A 456 15.74 -17.67 -8.52
CA THR A 456 15.11 -16.90 -7.45
C THR A 456 14.62 -15.55 -7.95
N LEU A 457 13.41 -15.16 -7.52
CA LEU A 457 12.88 -13.81 -7.58
C LEU A 457 13.12 -13.15 -6.22
N LEU A 458 13.96 -12.12 -6.17
CA LEU A 458 14.27 -11.36 -4.96
C LEU A 458 13.54 -10.02 -4.98
N TYR A 459 12.64 -9.82 -4.03
CA TYR A 459 11.83 -8.61 -3.83
C TYR A 459 12.35 -7.77 -2.67
N GLY A 460 12.25 -6.45 -2.78
CA GLY A 460 12.52 -5.52 -1.69
C GLY A 460 11.82 -4.18 -1.89
N TYR A 461 11.63 -3.43 -0.78
CA TYR A 461 11.03 -2.10 -0.77
C TYR A 461 11.91 -1.08 -0.05
N GLY A 462 11.99 -1.11 1.26
CA GLY A 462 12.98 -0.41 2.08
C GLY A 462 12.81 1.10 2.19
N ALA A 463 11.58 1.57 2.32
CA ALA A 463 11.26 2.99 2.55
C ALA A 463 10.00 3.13 3.42
N TYR A 464 9.78 4.31 3.98
CA TYR A 464 8.59 4.73 4.71
C TYR A 464 8.27 3.93 5.98
N GLY A 465 9.21 3.13 6.49
CA GLY A 465 8.91 2.22 7.58
C GLY A 465 7.95 1.08 7.20
N GLU A 466 7.72 0.88 5.89
CA GLU A 466 6.83 -0.16 5.41
C GLU A 466 7.40 -1.55 5.69
N ALA A 467 6.70 -2.32 6.49
CA ALA A 467 7.08 -3.68 6.81
C ALA A 467 6.48 -4.68 5.82
N LEU A 468 7.32 -5.47 5.17
CA LEU A 468 6.88 -6.52 4.26
C LEU A 468 6.50 -7.78 5.04
N ASP A 469 5.36 -7.72 5.74
CA ASP A 469 4.83 -8.86 6.47
C ASP A 469 4.52 -10.05 5.53
N PRO A 470 4.54 -11.30 6.01
CA PRO A 470 4.29 -12.47 5.18
C PRO A 470 2.89 -12.42 4.55
N TRP A 471 2.82 -12.59 3.23
CA TRP A 471 1.55 -12.67 2.49
C TRP A 471 1.52 -13.85 1.52
N PHE A 472 0.36 -14.44 1.33
CA PHE A 472 0.12 -15.46 0.35
C PHE A 472 -0.19 -14.86 -1.02
N SER A 473 0.33 -15.46 -2.09
CA SER A 473 0.01 -15.04 -3.46
C SER A 473 -0.29 -16.25 -4.33
N ILE A 474 -1.52 -16.32 -4.84
CA ILE A 474 -1.93 -17.37 -5.80
C ILE A 474 -1.13 -17.25 -7.11
N ALA A 475 -0.83 -16.03 -7.56
CA ALA A 475 -0.02 -15.81 -8.76
C ALA A 475 1.40 -16.38 -8.59
N ARG A 476 2.00 -16.18 -7.43
CA ARG A 476 3.34 -16.70 -7.10
C ARG A 476 3.44 -18.22 -7.24
N LEU A 477 2.34 -18.95 -7.05
CA LEU A 477 2.33 -20.41 -7.20
C LEU A 477 2.78 -20.87 -8.60
N GLU A 478 2.59 -20.05 -9.63
CA GLU A 478 3.07 -20.36 -10.98
C GLU A 478 4.61 -20.41 -11.05
N LEU A 479 5.26 -19.46 -10.41
CA LEU A 479 6.72 -19.43 -10.33
C LEU A 479 7.24 -20.57 -9.43
N LEU A 480 6.62 -20.75 -8.26
CA LEU A 480 7.01 -21.82 -7.31
C LEU A 480 6.86 -23.22 -7.92
N GLU A 481 5.76 -23.48 -8.66
CA GLU A 481 5.54 -24.77 -9.32
C GLU A 481 6.62 -25.10 -10.36
N ARG A 482 7.15 -24.08 -11.04
CA ARG A 482 8.24 -24.19 -11.99
C ARG A 482 9.65 -24.22 -11.35
N GLY A 483 9.69 -24.28 -10.01
CA GLY A 483 10.92 -24.41 -9.23
C GLY A 483 11.66 -23.08 -9.04
N VAL A 484 10.97 -21.94 -9.16
CA VAL A 484 11.53 -20.64 -8.77
C VAL A 484 11.30 -20.44 -7.27
N ALA A 485 12.32 -20.05 -6.51
CA ALA A 485 12.16 -19.55 -5.15
C ALA A 485 11.75 -18.07 -5.18
N PHE A 486 10.92 -17.67 -4.20
CA PHE A 486 10.63 -16.27 -3.97
C PHE A 486 11.25 -15.82 -2.65
N ALA A 487 11.99 -14.73 -2.68
CA ALA A 487 12.67 -14.19 -1.51
C ALA A 487 12.28 -12.72 -1.28
N VAL A 488 12.16 -12.32 -0.03
CA VAL A 488 11.93 -10.95 0.42
C VAL A 488 13.12 -10.51 1.26
N ALA A 489 13.80 -9.45 0.83
CA ALA A 489 14.85 -8.79 1.61
C ALA A 489 14.22 -7.71 2.48
N HIS A 490 14.22 -7.90 3.79
CA HIS A 490 13.68 -6.96 4.78
C HIS A 490 14.75 -5.91 5.12
N VAL A 491 15.05 -5.05 4.13
CA VAL A 491 16.14 -4.08 4.23
C VAL A 491 15.82 -2.92 5.15
N ARG A 492 16.83 -2.26 5.69
CA ARG A 492 16.68 -1.02 6.45
C ARG A 492 15.96 0.05 5.62
N GLY A 493 15.17 0.89 6.28
CA GLY A 493 14.19 1.77 5.65
C GLY A 493 12.78 1.19 5.62
N GLY A 494 12.64 -0.15 5.79
CA GLY A 494 11.38 -0.81 6.14
C GLY A 494 11.11 -0.78 7.65
N GLY A 495 9.95 -1.33 8.07
CA GLY A 495 9.48 -1.33 9.46
C GLY A 495 9.65 -2.66 10.21
N GLU A 496 10.21 -3.70 9.59
CA GLU A 496 10.16 -5.07 10.11
C GLU A 496 10.76 -5.24 11.50
N ARG A 497 11.70 -4.38 11.89
CA ARG A 497 12.32 -4.38 13.23
C ARG A 497 12.06 -3.05 13.97
N GLY A 498 10.94 -2.41 13.67
CA GLY A 498 10.48 -1.17 14.29
C GLY A 498 11.19 0.10 13.81
N GLU A 499 10.90 1.20 14.47
CA GLU A 499 11.34 2.55 14.09
C GLU A 499 12.87 2.69 13.90
N PRO A 500 13.76 2.15 14.74
CA PRO A 500 15.19 2.23 14.49
C PRO A 500 15.65 1.59 13.19
N TRP A 501 14.94 0.54 12.71
CA TRP A 501 15.20 -0.11 11.43
C TRP A 501 14.85 0.81 10.26
N TYR A 502 13.73 1.50 10.38
CA TYR A 502 13.31 2.53 9.44
C TYR A 502 14.31 3.68 9.38
N LEU A 503 14.62 4.30 10.52
CA LEU A 503 15.54 5.43 10.62
C LEU A 503 16.94 5.10 10.10
N ALA A 504 17.40 3.85 10.25
CA ALA A 504 18.68 3.39 9.74
C ALA A 504 18.71 3.20 8.21
N GLY A 505 17.60 3.42 7.50
CA GLY A 505 17.50 3.31 6.04
C GLY A 505 16.85 4.52 5.36
N LYS A 506 16.71 5.68 6.03
CA LYS A 506 16.17 6.90 5.43
C LYS A 506 17.17 8.06 5.44
N MET A 507 16.91 9.10 4.67
CA MET A 507 17.71 10.34 4.61
C MET A 507 19.23 10.07 4.49
N ALA A 508 20.01 10.47 5.48
CA ALA A 508 21.47 10.29 5.51
C ALA A 508 21.91 8.81 5.55
N HIS A 509 21.01 7.91 5.93
CA HIS A 509 21.26 6.47 6.06
C HIS A 509 20.71 5.64 4.91
N LYS A 510 20.15 6.26 3.87
CA LYS A 510 19.51 5.57 2.74
C LYS A 510 20.40 4.56 2.05
N GLU A 511 21.70 4.78 2.03
CA GLU A 511 22.70 3.87 1.47
C GLU A 511 22.64 2.46 2.09
N ASN A 512 22.24 2.35 3.35
CA ASN A 512 22.11 1.05 4.03
C ASN A 512 21.09 0.14 3.34
N SER A 513 19.97 0.69 2.83
CA SER A 513 18.96 -0.10 2.11
C SER A 513 19.55 -0.83 0.90
N PHE A 514 20.41 -0.15 0.14
CA PHE A 514 21.03 -0.71 -1.07
C PHE A 514 22.08 -1.78 -0.71
N HIS A 515 22.89 -1.52 0.31
CA HIS A 515 23.85 -2.51 0.80
C HIS A 515 23.17 -3.75 1.35
N ASP A 516 22.07 -3.58 2.09
CA ASP A 516 21.29 -4.67 2.65
C ASP A 516 20.69 -5.56 1.56
N PHE A 517 20.17 -4.97 0.47
CA PHE A 517 19.59 -5.73 -0.65
C PHE A 517 20.65 -6.55 -1.39
N LEU A 518 21.83 -5.98 -1.63
CA LEU A 518 22.95 -6.72 -2.21
C LEU A 518 23.47 -7.81 -1.26
N ALA A 519 23.53 -7.54 0.04
CA ALA A 519 23.89 -8.55 1.04
C ALA A 519 22.86 -9.69 1.10
N ALA A 520 21.56 -9.40 0.98
CA ALA A 520 20.51 -10.41 0.89
C ALA A 520 20.72 -11.33 -0.32
N ARG A 521 21.04 -10.77 -1.48
CA ARG A 521 21.41 -11.54 -2.68
C ARG A 521 22.58 -12.49 -2.43
N GLU A 522 23.65 -11.99 -1.79
CA GLU A 522 24.83 -12.83 -1.47
C GLU A 522 24.50 -13.92 -0.45
N ALA A 523 23.66 -13.62 0.55
CA ALA A 523 23.23 -14.60 1.55
C ALA A 523 22.42 -15.74 0.93
N LEU A 524 21.55 -15.47 -0.06
CA LEU A 524 20.81 -16.51 -0.79
C LEU A 524 21.75 -17.47 -1.52
N VAL A 525 22.82 -16.96 -2.12
CA VAL A 525 23.84 -17.79 -2.79
C VAL A 525 24.68 -18.58 -1.78
N ALA A 526 25.15 -17.92 -0.72
CA ALA A 526 25.95 -18.55 0.32
C ALA A 526 25.20 -19.66 1.07
N ALA A 527 23.90 -19.49 1.26
CA ALA A 527 23.01 -20.48 1.87
C ALA A 527 22.60 -21.61 0.90
N HIS A 528 23.10 -21.64 -0.33
CA HIS A 528 22.73 -22.59 -1.39
C HIS A 528 21.22 -22.61 -1.71
N ILE A 529 20.53 -21.50 -1.48
CA ILE A 529 19.11 -21.33 -1.86
C ILE A 529 19.02 -20.93 -3.31
N SER A 530 19.94 -20.07 -3.80
CA SER A 530 19.93 -19.57 -5.17
C SER A 530 21.25 -19.82 -5.92
N GLN A 531 21.14 -19.79 -7.24
CA GLN A 531 22.28 -19.80 -8.17
C GLN A 531 22.69 -18.37 -8.47
N PRO A 532 24.00 -18.01 -8.47
CA PRO A 532 24.47 -16.64 -8.67
C PRO A 532 23.95 -15.97 -9.96
N GLU A 533 23.81 -16.74 -11.04
CA GLU A 533 23.44 -16.25 -12.37
C GLU A 533 21.93 -16.28 -12.64
N ARG A 534 21.12 -16.73 -11.67
CA ARG A 534 19.67 -16.94 -11.83
C ARG A 534 18.86 -16.25 -10.74
N ILE A 535 19.18 -14.98 -10.48
CA ILE A 535 18.44 -14.12 -9.57
C ILE A 535 17.87 -12.94 -10.37
N VAL A 536 16.55 -12.77 -10.29
CA VAL A 536 15.84 -11.60 -10.80
C VAL A 536 15.54 -10.68 -9.62
N ALA A 537 15.92 -9.41 -9.71
CA ALA A 537 15.52 -8.39 -8.73
C ALA A 537 14.14 -7.82 -9.08
N CYS A 538 13.33 -7.53 -8.08
CA CYS A 538 12.01 -6.95 -8.26
C CYS A 538 11.74 -5.87 -7.21
N GLY A 539 11.19 -4.73 -7.62
CA GLY A 539 10.78 -3.66 -6.73
C GLY A 539 9.82 -2.69 -7.39
N ALA A 540 8.85 -2.22 -6.62
CA ALA A 540 7.84 -1.27 -7.07
C ALA A 540 7.99 0.07 -6.35
N SER A 541 7.66 1.20 -7.01
CA SER A 541 7.67 2.53 -6.40
C SER A 541 9.05 2.85 -5.78
N ALA A 542 9.14 3.11 -4.47
CA ALA A 542 10.41 3.24 -3.75
C ALA A 542 11.27 1.96 -3.79
N GLY A 543 10.67 0.76 -3.92
CA GLY A 543 11.39 -0.47 -4.22
C GLY A 543 12.02 -0.47 -5.61
N GLY A 544 11.45 0.28 -6.55
CA GLY A 544 12.07 0.56 -7.85
C GLY A 544 13.34 1.39 -7.74
N LEU A 545 13.39 2.37 -6.84
CA LEU A 545 14.62 3.08 -6.47
C LEU A 545 15.67 2.10 -5.90
N LEU A 546 15.27 1.24 -4.97
CA LEU A 546 16.15 0.22 -4.38
C LEU A 546 16.82 -0.62 -5.47
N VAL A 547 16.01 -1.24 -6.33
CA VAL A 547 16.49 -2.12 -7.40
C VAL A 547 17.26 -1.33 -8.47
N GLY A 548 16.76 -0.15 -8.89
CA GLY A 548 17.42 0.71 -9.87
C GLY A 548 18.82 1.13 -9.45
N THR A 549 19.00 1.47 -8.18
CA THR A 549 20.32 1.79 -7.61
C THR A 549 21.23 0.55 -7.60
N CYS A 550 20.71 -0.60 -7.17
CA CYS A 550 21.49 -1.84 -7.09
C CYS A 550 21.98 -2.32 -8.48
N ILE A 551 21.15 -2.25 -9.52
CA ILE A 551 21.57 -2.65 -10.88
C ILE A 551 22.56 -1.68 -11.50
N ASN A 552 22.56 -0.41 -11.12
CA ASN A 552 23.60 0.55 -11.52
C ASN A 552 24.96 0.23 -10.90
N ARG A 553 24.97 -0.26 -9.66
CA ARG A 553 26.19 -0.53 -8.87
C ARG A 553 26.77 -1.91 -9.14
N ALA A 554 25.90 -2.91 -9.27
CA ALA A 554 26.27 -4.32 -9.45
C ALA A 554 25.40 -4.98 -10.52
N PRO A 555 25.52 -4.57 -11.80
CA PRO A 555 24.67 -5.10 -12.87
C PRO A 555 24.82 -6.61 -13.08
N GLU A 556 25.98 -7.17 -12.73
CA GLU A 556 26.27 -8.61 -12.82
C GLU A 556 25.62 -9.44 -11.70
N ALA A 557 25.10 -8.78 -10.64
CA ALA A 557 24.46 -9.47 -9.53
C ALA A 557 23.13 -10.12 -9.90
N PHE A 558 22.50 -9.65 -10.96
CA PHE A 558 21.17 -10.06 -11.39
C PHE A 558 21.12 -10.42 -12.88
N CYS A 559 20.37 -11.45 -13.23
CA CYS A 559 20.15 -11.80 -14.64
C CYS A 559 19.10 -10.91 -15.30
N ALA A 560 18.16 -10.39 -14.51
CA ALA A 560 17.14 -9.44 -14.92
C ALA A 560 16.65 -8.60 -13.73
N ALA A 561 15.96 -7.50 -14.02
CA ALA A 561 15.22 -6.73 -13.02
C ALA A 561 13.84 -6.34 -13.54
N VAL A 562 12.87 -6.32 -12.60
CA VAL A 562 11.51 -5.83 -12.77
C VAL A 562 11.37 -4.56 -11.94
N LEU A 563 11.05 -3.46 -12.60
CA LEU A 563 10.90 -2.13 -12.05
C LEU A 563 9.46 -1.69 -12.34
N ASP A 564 8.60 -1.76 -11.33
CA ASP A 564 7.18 -1.45 -11.45
C ASP A 564 6.91 -0.07 -10.88
N VAL A 565 6.32 0.83 -11.65
CA VAL A 565 6.09 2.25 -11.34
C VAL A 565 7.24 2.88 -10.53
N PRO A 566 8.51 2.74 -10.99
CA PRO A 566 9.68 2.91 -10.15
C PRO A 566 10.07 4.38 -9.94
N PHE A 567 10.41 4.76 -8.70
CA PHE A 567 10.94 6.07 -8.34
C PHE A 567 12.43 6.18 -8.73
N LEU A 568 12.75 6.76 -9.86
CA LEU A 568 14.08 6.68 -10.49
C LEU A 568 14.78 8.02 -10.70
N ASP A 569 14.06 9.14 -10.78
CA ASP A 569 14.61 10.49 -10.97
C ASP A 569 14.51 11.31 -9.67
N VAL A 570 15.04 10.71 -8.59
CA VAL A 570 14.83 11.16 -7.21
C VAL A 570 15.24 12.62 -7.01
N LEU A 571 16.43 12.99 -7.49
CA LEU A 571 16.92 14.36 -7.31
C LEU A 571 16.02 15.37 -8.01
N ARG A 572 15.64 15.10 -9.25
CA ARG A 572 14.83 16.00 -10.08
C ARG A 572 13.41 16.16 -9.50
N THR A 573 12.80 15.05 -9.08
CA THR A 573 11.47 15.07 -8.46
C THR A 573 11.52 15.83 -7.15
N MET A 574 12.49 15.56 -6.28
CA MET A 574 12.62 16.25 -5.00
C MET A 574 13.00 17.74 -5.11
N GLN A 575 13.54 18.18 -6.27
CA GLN A 575 13.81 19.60 -6.55
C GLN A 575 12.57 20.38 -7.02
N ASN A 576 11.47 19.71 -7.30
CA ASN A 576 10.26 20.37 -7.81
C ASN A 576 9.10 20.30 -6.82
N PRO A 577 8.94 21.32 -5.95
CA PRO A 577 7.88 21.35 -4.93
C PRO A 577 6.46 21.51 -5.52
N GLU A 578 6.33 21.74 -6.83
CA GLU A 578 5.03 21.83 -7.51
C GLU A 578 4.48 20.45 -7.92
N LEU A 579 5.33 19.40 -7.87
CA LEU A 579 4.87 18.02 -8.11
C LEU A 579 4.07 17.50 -6.90
N PRO A 580 3.07 16.66 -7.15
CA PRO A 580 2.38 15.96 -6.08
C PRO A 580 3.37 15.26 -5.14
N LEU A 581 3.07 15.26 -3.85
CA LEU A 581 3.83 14.60 -2.78
C LEU A 581 5.20 15.20 -2.44
N THR A 582 5.91 15.87 -3.34
CA THR A 582 7.33 16.25 -3.17
C THR A 582 7.63 16.89 -1.81
N THR A 583 6.83 17.87 -1.37
CA THR A 583 7.09 18.55 -0.09
C THR A 583 6.90 17.64 1.11
N ALA A 584 5.89 16.76 1.09
CA ALA A 584 5.63 15.77 2.13
C ALA A 584 6.72 14.67 2.18
N GLU A 585 7.48 14.49 1.10
CA GLU A 585 8.55 13.50 0.99
C GLU A 585 9.91 14.00 1.50
N TYR A 586 10.04 15.29 1.86
CA TYR A 586 11.30 15.82 2.37
C TYR A 586 11.76 15.15 3.67
N THR A 587 10.85 14.70 4.49
CA THR A 587 11.16 13.97 5.72
C THR A 587 11.64 12.53 5.46
N GLU A 588 11.37 11.95 4.27
CA GLU A 588 11.90 10.63 3.86
C GLU A 588 13.24 10.73 3.14
N TRP A 589 13.35 11.62 2.15
CA TRP A 589 14.53 11.70 1.26
C TRP A 589 15.46 12.84 1.62
N GLY A 590 14.95 13.89 2.25
CA GLY A 590 15.61 15.16 2.51
C GLY A 590 15.25 16.25 1.50
N ASN A 591 15.36 17.50 1.91
CA ASN A 591 15.12 18.65 1.03
C ASN A 591 16.41 19.03 0.27
N PRO A 592 16.46 18.87 -1.08
CA PRO A 592 17.65 19.15 -1.89
C PRO A 592 17.95 20.63 -2.10
N GLU A 593 17.19 21.55 -1.53
CA GLU A 593 17.63 22.96 -1.40
C GLU A 593 18.92 23.07 -0.56
N ALA A 594 19.12 22.14 0.37
CA ALA A 594 20.40 22.01 1.08
C ALA A 594 21.42 21.28 0.18
N PRO A 595 22.59 21.90 -0.12
CA PRO A 595 23.54 21.34 -1.09
C PRO A 595 24.09 19.95 -0.72
N ASP A 596 24.28 19.68 0.56
CA ASP A 596 24.72 18.36 1.06
C ASP A 596 23.66 17.28 0.90
N VAL A 597 22.37 17.65 1.01
CA VAL A 597 21.25 16.78 0.73
C VAL A 597 21.16 16.49 -0.77
N ALA A 598 21.25 17.51 -1.61
CA ALA A 598 21.26 17.34 -3.07
C ALA A 598 22.40 16.43 -3.54
N GLU A 599 23.63 16.63 -3.02
CA GLU A 599 24.77 15.76 -3.36
C GLU A 599 24.54 14.31 -2.93
N ARG A 600 23.97 14.10 -1.74
CA ARG A 600 23.64 12.78 -1.24
C ARG A 600 22.59 12.08 -2.10
N ILE A 601 21.48 12.77 -2.43
CA ILE A 601 20.42 12.21 -3.31
C ILE A 601 20.99 11.89 -4.69
N ALA A 602 21.78 12.80 -5.28
CA ALA A 602 22.46 12.57 -6.56
C ALA A 602 23.34 11.33 -6.52
N GLY A 603 23.95 11.02 -5.37
CA GLY A 603 24.84 9.87 -5.17
C GLY A 603 24.15 8.50 -5.32
N TYR A 604 22.84 8.44 -5.12
CA TYR A 604 22.07 7.19 -5.25
C TYR A 604 20.93 7.25 -6.26
N SER A 605 20.46 8.41 -6.67
CA SER A 605 19.39 8.57 -7.66
C SER A 605 19.70 7.73 -8.91
N PRO A 606 18.85 6.76 -9.29
CA PRO A 606 19.20 5.83 -10.37
C PRO A 606 19.51 6.49 -11.69
N ILE A 607 18.74 7.51 -12.07
CA ILE A 607 18.93 8.19 -13.36
C ILE A 607 20.27 8.94 -13.43
N ASP A 608 20.71 9.49 -12.30
CA ASP A 608 21.96 10.26 -12.19
C ASP A 608 23.22 9.36 -12.16
N ASN A 609 23.04 8.07 -11.87
CA ASN A 609 24.12 7.09 -11.72
C ASN A 609 24.20 6.06 -12.84
N ILE A 610 23.53 6.31 -13.96
CA ILE A 610 23.62 5.45 -15.16
C ILE A 610 25.04 5.53 -15.72
N ARG A 611 25.65 4.36 -15.99
CA ARG A 611 26.99 4.22 -16.56
C ARG A 611 26.96 3.37 -17.82
N SER A 612 27.91 3.60 -18.70
CA SER A 612 28.11 2.75 -19.87
C SER A 612 28.65 1.39 -19.43
N GLN A 613 27.76 0.40 -19.34
CA GLN A 613 28.05 -0.95 -18.83
C GLN A 613 27.07 -1.99 -19.40
N ARG A 614 27.24 -3.26 -19.04
CA ARG A 614 26.31 -4.32 -19.39
C ARG A 614 25.24 -4.42 -18.33
N TYR A 615 24.08 -3.84 -18.61
CA TYR A 615 22.90 -4.00 -17.74
C TYR A 615 22.26 -5.37 -17.90
N PRO A 616 21.62 -5.92 -16.86
CA PRO A 616 20.75 -7.09 -16.99
C PRO A 616 19.54 -6.79 -17.91
N ALA A 617 18.74 -7.79 -18.19
CA ALA A 617 17.46 -7.55 -18.86
C ALA A 617 16.54 -6.73 -17.95
N LEU A 618 15.91 -5.68 -18.47
CA LEU A 618 15.04 -4.81 -17.70
C LEU A 618 13.61 -4.83 -18.23
N TRP A 619 12.67 -5.05 -17.31
CA TRP A 619 11.25 -4.84 -17.47
C TRP A 619 10.88 -3.59 -16.65
N ILE A 620 10.47 -2.52 -17.32
CA ILE A 620 10.15 -1.24 -16.70
C ILE A 620 8.70 -0.94 -17.02
N GLU A 621 7.87 -0.77 -16.01
CA GLU A 621 6.48 -0.36 -16.15
C GLU A 621 6.24 1.02 -15.54
N GLY A 622 5.37 1.79 -16.17
CA GLY A 622 4.90 3.08 -15.68
C GLY A 622 3.46 3.31 -16.07
N SER A 623 2.82 4.30 -15.49
CA SER A 623 1.42 4.64 -15.73
C SER A 623 1.26 6.12 -16.05
N TRP A 624 0.42 6.41 -17.06
CA TRP A 624 0.24 7.78 -17.56
C TRP A 624 -0.39 8.73 -16.53
N PHE A 625 -1.31 8.22 -15.73
CA PHE A 625 -2.02 9.00 -14.71
C PHE A 625 -1.40 8.88 -13.32
N ASP A 626 -0.22 8.30 -13.20
CA ASP A 626 0.48 8.15 -11.93
C ASP A 626 0.79 9.53 -11.32
N THR A 627 0.22 9.80 -10.15
CA THR A 627 0.36 11.04 -9.39
C THR A 627 1.45 10.94 -8.31
N ARG A 628 1.92 9.72 -8.01
CA ARG A 628 2.94 9.45 -6.98
C ARG A 628 4.33 9.36 -7.55
N VAL A 629 4.46 8.67 -8.70
CA VAL A 629 5.71 8.57 -9.47
C VAL A 629 5.39 8.93 -10.91
N SER A 630 5.82 10.11 -11.33
CA SER A 630 5.50 10.64 -12.64
C SER A 630 5.92 9.69 -13.78
N TYR A 631 5.05 9.49 -14.77
CA TYR A 631 5.28 8.62 -15.94
C TYR A 631 6.62 8.87 -16.65
N TRP A 632 7.17 10.06 -16.56
CA TRP A 632 8.41 10.42 -17.21
C TRP A 632 9.66 9.85 -16.51
N GLU A 633 9.58 9.48 -15.24
CA GLU A 633 10.71 8.87 -14.53
C GLU A 633 11.13 7.52 -15.14
N PRO A 634 10.24 6.50 -15.24
CA PRO A 634 10.56 5.27 -15.94
C PRO A 634 10.91 5.48 -17.41
N ALA A 635 10.27 6.45 -18.09
CA ALA A 635 10.52 6.75 -19.50
C ALA A 635 11.93 7.35 -19.73
N LYS A 636 12.37 8.28 -18.89
CA LYS A 636 13.74 8.83 -18.91
C LYS A 636 14.78 7.76 -18.61
N PHE A 637 14.55 6.97 -17.58
CA PHE A 637 15.46 5.90 -17.18
C PHE A 637 15.62 4.89 -18.30
N TYR A 638 14.52 4.43 -18.92
CA TYR A 638 14.54 3.58 -20.09
C TYR A 638 15.39 4.17 -21.22
N ALA A 639 15.18 5.44 -21.56
CA ALA A 639 15.90 6.11 -22.64
C ALA A 639 17.40 6.18 -22.35
N ARG A 640 17.79 6.57 -21.15
CA ARG A 640 19.20 6.73 -20.75
C ARG A 640 19.93 5.40 -20.58
N VAL A 641 19.29 4.40 -19.95
CA VAL A 641 19.88 3.06 -19.83
C VAL A 641 20.04 2.40 -21.20
N SER A 642 19.06 2.57 -22.10
CA SER A 642 19.19 2.06 -23.49
C SER A 642 20.38 2.65 -24.24
N GLN A 643 20.70 3.93 -24.00
CA GLN A 643 21.91 4.56 -24.56
C GLN A 643 23.21 4.03 -23.94
N ALA A 644 23.16 3.71 -22.65
CA ALA A 644 24.32 3.28 -21.87
C ALA A 644 24.58 1.77 -21.96
N GLN A 645 23.62 0.97 -22.45
CA GLN A 645 23.69 -0.49 -22.54
C GLN A 645 24.82 -0.95 -23.47
N GLN A 646 25.77 -1.74 -22.95
CA GLN A 646 26.90 -2.33 -23.68
C GLN A 646 26.69 -3.82 -23.98
N GLY A 647 25.59 -4.42 -23.49
CA GLY A 647 25.22 -5.81 -23.69
C GLY A 647 24.10 -5.99 -24.71
N ALA A 648 23.68 -7.24 -24.90
CA ALA A 648 22.55 -7.60 -25.76
C ALA A 648 21.24 -7.82 -24.97
N ALA A 649 21.27 -7.65 -23.64
CA ALA A 649 20.08 -7.81 -22.80
C ALA A 649 19.05 -6.72 -23.14
N PRO A 650 17.75 -7.09 -23.23
CA PRO A 650 16.70 -6.14 -23.59
C PRO A 650 16.47 -5.14 -22.47
N ILE A 651 16.19 -3.89 -22.85
CA ILE A 651 15.67 -2.84 -21.97
C ILE A 651 14.28 -2.51 -22.51
N LEU A 652 13.27 -2.78 -21.73
CA LEU A 652 11.87 -2.73 -22.13
C LEU A 652 11.11 -1.70 -21.28
N LEU A 653 10.35 -0.83 -21.93
CA LEU A 653 9.42 0.08 -21.28
C LEU A 653 8.00 -0.24 -21.74
N HIS A 654 7.09 -0.37 -20.78
CA HIS A 654 5.66 -0.34 -21.01
C HIS A 654 5.03 0.77 -20.14
N THR A 655 4.27 1.66 -20.77
CA THR A 655 3.49 2.69 -20.06
C THR A 655 2.01 2.39 -20.28
N ASP A 656 1.29 2.08 -19.19
CA ASP A 656 -0.17 1.98 -19.27
C ASP A 656 -0.77 3.38 -19.41
N MET A 657 -1.42 3.62 -20.54
CA MET A 657 -2.00 4.93 -20.87
C MET A 657 -3.36 5.17 -20.22
N SER A 658 -3.86 4.24 -19.41
CA SER A 658 -5.20 4.28 -18.82
C SER A 658 -5.24 4.12 -17.30
N SER A 659 -4.09 3.96 -16.63
CA SER A 659 -4.04 3.71 -15.19
C SER A 659 -3.16 4.72 -14.44
N GLY A 660 -3.32 4.77 -13.11
CA GLY A 660 -2.50 5.48 -12.16
C GLY A 660 -1.49 4.57 -11.46
N HIS A 661 -1.01 4.99 -10.27
CA HIS A 661 0.02 4.28 -9.50
C HIS A 661 -0.36 2.85 -9.11
N GLY A 662 -1.63 2.61 -8.83
CA GLY A 662 -2.16 1.28 -8.47
C GLY A 662 -2.26 0.29 -9.64
N GLY A 663 -1.91 0.70 -10.86
CA GLY A 663 -1.96 -0.16 -12.05
C GLY A 663 -3.36 -0.32 -12.64
N ALA A 664 -3.61 -1.48 -13.23
CA ALA A 664 -4.81 -1.74 -14.01
C ALA A 664 -6.09 -1.77 -13.16
N SER A 665 -7.10 -1.07 -13.62
CA SER A 665 -8.46 -1.21 -13.11
C SER A 665 -9.07 -2.54 -13.55
N GLY A 666 -9.73 -3.25 -12.61
CA GLY A 666 -10.31 -4.56 -12.84
C GLY A 666 -9.35 -5.74 -12.67
N ARG A 667 -9.84 -6.81 -12.00
CA ARG A 667 -9.01 -7.94 -11.58
C ARG A 667 -8.45 -8.77 -12.74
N PHE A 668 -9.22 -8.93 -13.83
CA PHE A 668 -8.77 -9.75 -14.96
C PHE A 668 -7.62 -9.10 -15.72
N LYS A 669 -7.64 -7.76 -15.90
CA LYS A 669 -6.53 -7.03 -16.50
C LYS A 669 -5.29 -7.11 -15.61
N ALA A 670 -5.42 -6.87 -14.30
CA ALA A 670 -4.34 -6.99 -13.33
C ALA A 670 -3.68 -8.39 -13.33
N TRP A 671 -4.47 -9.46 -13.38
CA TRP A 671 -3.94 -10.82 -13.47
C TRP A 671 -3.25 -11.13 -14.80
N ARG A 672 -3.71 -10.50 -15.89
CA ARG A 672 -3.05 -10.61 -17.21
C ARG A 672 -1.69 -9.90 -17.21
N ASP A 673 -1.61 -8.73 -16.60
CA ASP A 673 -0.35 -7.99 -16.49
C ASP A 673 0.65 -8.75 -15.61
N THR A 674 0.20 -9.33 -14.48
CA THR A 674 1.02 -10.25 -13.67
C THR A 674 1.54 -11.43 -14.51
N ALA A 675 0.71 -12.05 -15.33
CA ALA A 675 1.12 -13.19 -16.16
C ALA A 675 2.15 -12.79 -17.23
N ARG A 676 2.10 -11.56 -17.76
CA ARG A 676 3.11 -11.03 -18.67
C ARG A 676 4.44 -10.83 -17.96
N GLN A 677 4.42 -10.27 -16.78
CA GLN A 677 5.60 -10.06 -15.93
C GLN A 677 6.24 -11.42 -15.54
N ASP A 678 5.43 -12.40 -15.14
CA ASP A 678 5.88 -13.76 -14.83
C ASP A 678 6.52 -14.44 -16.05
N ALA A 679 5.96 -14.24 -17.26
CA ALA A 679 6.55 -14.78 -18.49
C ALA A 679 7.94 -14.18 -18.78
N PHE A 680 8.14 -12.88 -18.52
CA PHE A 680 9.46 -12.25 -18.62
C PHE A 680 10.43 -12.81 -17.56
N ILE A 681 9.98 -12.98 -16.32
CA ILE A 681 10.80 -13.53 -15.23
C ILE A 681 11.26 -14.96 -15.59
N LEU A 682 10.35 -15.81 -16.04
CA LEU A 682 10.66 -17.19 -16.45
C LEU A 682 11.63 -17.22 -17.63
N TRP A 683 11.41 -16.39 -18.64
CA TRP A 683 12.34 -16.23 -19.76
C TRP A 683 13.75 -15.84 -19.29
N ALA A 684 13.85 -14.85 -18.40
CA ALA A 684 15.13 -14.38 -17.88
C ALA A 684 15.86 -15.45 -17.04
N LEU A 685 15.10 -16.32 -16.37
CA LEU A 685 15.61 -17.46 -15.61
C LEU A 685 15.92 -18.69 -16.47
N GLY A 686 15.60 -18.67 -17.79
CA GLY A 686 15.80 -19.79 -18.72
C GLY A 686 14.86 -20.97 -18.45
N LEU A 687 13.60 -20.69 -18.07
CA LEU A 687 12.55 -21.65 -17.76
C LEU A 687 11.41 -21.62 -18.79
#